data_0793a76c7eb4e50c5d00bd9b69fcdbdb
#
_entry.id   0793a76c7eb4e50c5d00bd9b69fcdbdb
#
_cell.length_a   1.000
_cell.length_b   1.000
_cell.length_c   1.000
_cell.angle_alpha   90.00
_cell.angle_beta   90.00
_cell.angle_gamma   90.00
#
_symmetry.space_group_name_H-M   'P 1'
#
loop_
_entity.id
_entity.type
_entity.pdbx_description
1 polymer ?
#
loop_
_entity_poly.entity_id
_entity_poly.type
_entity_poly.pdbx_seq_one_letter_code
_entity_poly.pdbx_strand_id
1 'polypeptide(L)'
;MYKILELNPQLVPFAGDIDLRMFLYRATKGRILSEGQTLNEFANAHNYYGFHRVEGGWVYREWAPSAYQLYLEGEFNGWNQTSHPLHRTGDGNWEIFLEGENALWDGCKVKTVVDANLTRTEHIPLYARRVVQDPATTAFCCEVVDPANKFEWTDGDFKTDKCLYIYEAHVGMAQEEGKVGSYREFADYTLPHVKEAGYNTIQLMAIMEHPYYGSFGYQVSNFFAASSWFGKPEDLKYLVNKAHSMGIQVLLDVVHSHAVKNTAEGINMFDGTTWQFFHDGDKGEHPAWGTKCFDYGKTGVIHFLLSNLKFWMTEYHFDGFRFDGVTSMLYHDHGLGTDFNSNDKYFSYNTHTEAITYLQLANELIRQVNPDAITVAEDMSGMPGMCLPIEDGGIGFDYRLAMGLPDMWIKAVKQQDEFWDINKMWGDMCLRRPGEGTVAYVESHDQALVGDQTMIFRLAGANMYTDMEKNTHNPVIDRAIALHKMIRLFTMAGGGESYLNFMGNEFGHPEWIDFPREGNGWSFHYCRRQWSLKNNEQLKYGWLNDFDHDMLAVTKESKIFSQRMANLQLMKAPEQMLCFARTDLFFVFNFHSTNSLQNVLIPVYPDTKELTVVMSSDDHKYGGFGNVAHQTYEFKEFDGVRYVELYIPARTAIILKETKEQPKVEAVPEIVEAPAAVEETVNPNEAPAETAAPAAEAKTTRKRTTKKAEAAEGEEAPKKTRKPRTKKAEAVEGEEAPKPARKPRAKKTEAAEGEEATKKTTRKRTTKKAAEAAE
;
A
#
# COMPACT_ATOMS: atom_id res chain seq x y z
N MET A 1 -11.95 -13.23 -26.90
CA MET A 1 -10.75 -12.35 -26.75
C MET A 1 -10.90 -11.68 -25.40
N TYR A 2 -9.87 -11.71 -24.57
CA TYR A 2 -9.94 -11.05 -23.26
C TYR A 2 -9.96 -9.53 -23.43
N LYS A 3 -10.66 -8.84 -22.56
CA LYS A 3 -10.82 -7.37 -22.60
C LYS A 3 -9.50 -6.60 -22.47
N ILE A 4 -8.51 -7.17 -21.79
CA ILE A 4 -7.15 -6.59 -21.73
C ILE A 4 -6.55 -6.32 -23.13
N LEU A 5 -6.83 -7.18 -24.11
CA LEU A 5 -6.35 -7.02 -25.49
C LEU A 5 -7.10 -5.93 -26.26
N GLU A 6 -8.35 -5.65 -25.88
CA GLU A 6 -9.16 -4.56 -26.44
C GLU A 6 -8.72 -3.22 -25.85
N LEU A 7 -8.48 -3.18 -24.53
CA LEU A 7 -8.02 -1.99 -23.80
C LEU A 7 -6.59 -1.60 -24.18
N ASN A 8 -5.73 -2.58 -24.45
CA ASN A 8 -4.35 -2.36 -24.85
C ASN A 8 -3.98 -3.20 -26.09
N PRO A 9 -4.23 -2.69 -27.31
CA PRO A 9 -3.93 -3.41 -28.55
C PRO A 9 -2.45 -3.79 -28.73
N GLN A 10 -1.52 -3.13 -28.02
CA GLN A 10 -0.09 -3.48 -28.04
C GLN A 10 0.19 -4.85 -27.42
N LEU A 11 -0.78 -5.44 -26.69
CA LEU A 11 -0.69 -6.78 -26.11
C LEU A 11 -1.17 -7.89 -27.04
N VAL A 12 -1.75 -7.58 -28.20
CA VAL A 12 -2.23 -8.60 -29.15
C VAL A 12 -1.14 -9.61 -29.54
N PRO A 13 0.14 -9.22 -29.74
CA PRO A 13 1.21 -10.20 -29.98
C PRO A 13 1.44 -11.19 -28.83
N PHE A 14 1.02 -10.87 -27.63
CA PHE A 14 1.16 -11.67 -26.40
C PHE A 14 -0.16 -12.36 -25.98
N ALA A 15 -1.14 -12.47 -26.89
CA ALA A 15 -2.43 -13.09 -26.59
C ALA A 15 -2.27 -14.55 -26.12
N GLY A 16 -1.30 -15.29 -26.69
CA GLY A 16 -0.99 -16.66 -26.28
C GLY A 16 -0.46 -16.77 -24.85
N ASP A 17 0.33 -15.79 -24.40
CA ASP A 17 0.84 -15.73 -23.01
C ASP A 17 -0.27 -15.40 -22.02
N ILE A 18 -1.22 -14.55 -22.41
CA ILE A 18 -2.42 -14.25 -21.62
C ILE A 18 -3.32 -15.48 -21.54
N ASP A 19 -3.53 -16.19 -22.66
CA ASP A 19 -4.26 -17.47 -22.68
C ASP A 19 -3.60 -18.50 -21.74
N LEU A 20 -2.27 -18.60 -21.75
CA LEU A 20 -1.50 -19.48 -20.85
C LEU A 20 -1.68 -19.07 -19.37
N ARG A 21 -1.60 -17.78 -19.06
CA ARG A 21 -1.88 -17.25 -17.70
C ARG A 21 -3.25 -17.73 -17.22
N MET A 22 -4.27 -17.55 -18.02
CA MET A 22 -5.65 -17.93 -17.68
C MET A 22 -5.86 -19.45 -17.63
N PHE A 23 -5.12 -20.20 -18.44
CA PHE A 23 -5.10 -21.66 -18.38
C PHE A 23 -4.48 -22.15 -17.07
N LEU A 24 -3.30 -21.62 -16.69
CA LEU A 24 -2.59 -22.01 -15.46
C LEU A 24 -3.45 -21.70 -14.23
N TYR A 25 -4.10 -20.53 -14.18
CA TYR A 25 -5.05 -20.19 -13.13
C TYR A 25 -6.15 -21.24 -12.99
N ARG A 26 -6.86 -21.57 -14.09
CA ARG A 26 -7.95 -22.57 -14.09
C ARG A 26 -7.44 -23.96 -13.73
N ALA A 27 -6.29 -24.36 -14.26
CA ALA A 27 -5.69 -25.67 -14.01
C ALA A 27 -5.28 -25.82 -12.53
N THR A 28 -4.65 -24.79 -11.96
CA THR A 28 -4.25 -24.79 -10.54
C THR A 28 -5.48 -24.81 -9.65
N LYS A 29 -6.49 -23.98 -9.92
CA LYS A 29 -7.76 -23.97 -9.19
C LYS A 29 -8.43 -25.36 -9.22
N GLY A 30 -8.52 -26.01 -10.41
CA GLY A 30 -9.06 -27.36 -10.53
C GLY A 30 -8.20 -28.45 -9.85
N ARG A 31 -6.88 -28.22 -9.67
CA ARG A 31 -6.00 -29.15 -8.96
C ARG A 31 -6.16 -29.07 -7.44
N ILE A 32 -6.36 -27.88 -6.88
CA ILE A 32 -6.40 -27.66 -5.44
C ILE A 32 -7.78 -27.84 -4.83
N LEU A 33 -8.85 -27.66 -5.61
CA LEU A 33 -10.23 -27.79 -5.14
C LEU A 33 -10.81 -29.18 -5.43
N SER A 34 -11.56 -29.71 -4.47
CA SER A 34 -12.41 -30.86 -4.67
C SER A 34 -13.63 -30.46 -5.51
N GLU A 35 -14.35 -31.47 -6.08
CA GLU A 35 -15.55 -31.21 -6.86
C GLU A 35 -16.61 -30.45 -6.04
N GLY A 36 -17.04 -29.31 -6.54
CA GLY A 36 -18.01 -28.42 -5.89
C GLY A 36 -17.44 -27.53 -4.77
N GLN A 37 -16.17 -27.66 -4.40
CA GLN A 37 -15.54 -26.84 -3.37
C GLN A 37 -15.21 -25.44 -3.88
N THR A 38 -15.45 -24.41 -3.07
CA THR A 38 -15.07 -23.03 -3.33
C THR A 38 -13.67 -22.72 -2.75
N LEU A 39 -13.02 -21.64 -3.19
CA LEU A 39 -11.77 -21.15 -2.56
C LEU A 39 -11.99 -20.75 -1.11
N ASN A 40 -13.15 -20.18 -0.78
CA ASN A 40 -13.51 -19.83 0.59
C ASN A 40 -13.58 -21.04 1.51
N GLU A 41 -14.08 -22.20 1.04
CA GLU A 41 -14.08 -23.46 1.79
C GLU A 41 -12.69 -24.09 1.83
N PHE A 42 -11.90 -23.97 0.77
CA PHE A 42 -10.52 -24.46 0.72
C PHE A 42 -9.62 -23.71 1.71
N ALA A 43 -9.73 -22.38 1.79
CA ALA A 43 -8.91 -21.53 2.64
C ALA A 43 -9.31 -21.62 4.13
N ASN A 44 -9.12 -22.78 4.74
CA ASN A 44 -9.59 -23.10 6.10
C ASN A 44 -8.50 -23.64 7.03
N ALA A 45 -7.22 -23.55 6.66
CA ALA A 45 -6.13 -24.13 7.44
C ALA A 45 -6.11 -23.67 8.90
N HIS A 46 -6.40 -22.39 9.16
CA HIS A 46 -6.47 -21.80 10.50
C HIS A 46 -7.64 -22.33 11.35
N ASN A 47 -8.63 -23.00 10.76
CA ASN A 47 -9.73 -23.66 11.44
C ASN A 47 -9.45 -25.16 11.70
N TYR A 48 -8.43 -25.71 11.06
CA TYR A 48 -8.03 -27.11 11.22
C TYR A 48 -6.74 -27.25 12.02
N TYR A 49 -5.69 -26.49 11.67
CA TYR A 49 -4.41 -26.52 12.37
C TYR A 49 -4.38 -25.56 13.57
N GLY A 50 -3.37 -25.76 14.42
CA GLY A 50 -3.22 -25.03 15.69
C GLY A 50 -4.02 -25.67 16.81
N PHE A 51 -4.38 -24.88 17.82
CA PHE A 51 -5.04 -25.33 19.06
C PHE A 51 -6.54 -25.11 18.99
N HIS A 52 -7.32 -26.18 19.23
CA HIS A 52 -8.78 -26.12 19.22
C HIS A 52 -9.37 -26.81 20.45
N ARG A 53 -10.38 -26.20 21.09
CA ARG A 53 -11.22 -26.87 22.06
C ARG A 53 -12.16 -27.82 21.35
N VAL A 54 -12.26 -29.01 21.92
CA VAL A 54 -13.20 -30.05 21.48
C VAL A 54 -13.85 -30.69 22.72
N GLU A 55 -14.87 -31.52 22.52
CA GLU A 55 -15.51 -32.26 23.63
C GLU A 55 -14.46 -33.07 24.39
N GLY A 56 -14.36 -32.82 25.69
CA GLY A 56 -13.45 -33.54 26.60
C GLY A 56 -12.01 -33.04 26.63
N GLY A 57 -11.63 -31.99 25.90
CA GLY A 57 -10.25 -31.52 25.97
C GLY A 57 -9.83 -30.57 24.82
N TRP A 58 -8.59 -30.74 24.43
CA TRP A 58 -7.96 -29.93 23.38
C TRP A 58 -7.37 -30.81 22.29
N VAL A 59 -7.43 -30.35 21.05
CA VAL A 59 -6.71 -30.90 19.91
C VAL A 59 -5.69 -29.90 19.42
N TYR A 60 -4.45 -30.36 19.23
CA TYR A 60 -3.42 -29.60 18.49
C TYR A 60 -3.08 -30.35 17.22
N ARG A 61 -3.07 -29.61 16.09
CA ARG A 61 -2.73 -30.15 14.78
C ARG A 61 -1.64 -29.29 14.12
N GLU A 62 -0.76 -29.96 13.38
CA GLU A 62 0.34 -29.30 12.69
C GLU A 62 0.63 -29.96 11.33
N TRP A 63 1.26 -29.21 10.41
CA TRP A 63 1.67 -29.67 9.10
C TRP A 63 3.20 -29.69 8.98
N ALA A 64 3.79 -30.90 8.96
CA ALA A 64 5.23 -31.10 8.86
C ALA A 64 5.52 -32.37 8.04
N PRO A 65 5.44 -32.30 6.70
CA PRO A 65 5.48 -33.48 5.84
C PRO A 65 6.78 -34.28 5.91
N SER A 66 7.93 -33.62 6.15
CA SER A 66 9.26 -34.24 6.17
C SER A 66 9.74 -34.64 7.58
N ALA A 67 9.01 -34.26 8.63
CA ALA A 67 9.36 -34.62 10.00
C ALA A 67 9.22 -36.12 10.27
N TYR A 68 10.07 -36.69 11.14
CA TYR A 68 9.99 -38.07 11.60
C TYR A 68 9.05 -38.21 12.79
N GLN A 69 9.06 -37.22 13.70
CA GLN A 69 8.19 -37.17 14.86
C GLN A 69 8.03 -35.73 15.34
N LEU A 70 6.83 -35.39 15.80
CA LEU A 70 6.53 -34.15 16.50
C LEU A 70 6.13 -34.42 17.95
N TYR A 71 6.47 -33.47 18.83
CA TYR A 71 6.01 -33.44 20.21
C TYR A 71 5.51 -32.06 20.57
N LEU A 72 4.59 -31.96 21.51
CA LEU A 72 4.16 -30.71 22.10
C LEU A 72 4.80 -30.59 23.50
N GLU A 73 5.49 -29.47 23.73
CA GLU A 73 6.02 -29.08 25.03
C GLU A 73 5.51 -27.72 25.48
N GLY A 74 5.57 -27.48 26.78
CA GLY A 74 5.17 -26.18 27.33
C GLY A 74 5.01 -26.21 28.84
N GLU A 75 4.43 -25.14 29.38
CA GLU A 75 4.15 -25.00 30.81
C GLU A 75 3.26 -26.16 31.33
N PHE A 76 2.32 -26.65 30.51
CA PHE A 76 1.37 -27.70 30.86
C PHE A 76 2.04 -29.03 31.18
N ASN A 77 3.23 -29.31 30.66
CA ASN A 77 3.96 -30.59 30.88
C ASN A 77 5.37 -30.37 31.44
N GLY A 78 5.68 -29.14 31.96
CA GLY A 78 6.98 -28.78 32.52
C GLY A 78 8.10 -28.78 31.47
N TRP A 79 7.80 -28.45 30.22
CA TRP A 79 8.74 -28.42 29.09
C TRP A 79 9.40 -29.77 28.79
N ASN A 80 8.62 -30.84 28.91
CA ASN A 80 9.10 -32.18 28.61
C ASN A 80 8.95 -32.48 27.13
N GLN A 81 10.08 -32.56 26.43
CA GLN A 81 10.17 -32.72 24.98
C GLN A 81 9.73 -34.08 24.41
N THR A 82 9.35 -35.04 25.26
CA THR A 82 9.05 -36.41 24.81
C THR A 82 7.75 -36.98 25.36
N SER A 83 7.12 -36.30 26.33
CA SER A 83 5.93 -36.84 27.01
C SER A 83 4.64 -36.74 26.17
N HIS A 84 4.58 -35.88 25.18
CA HIS A 84 3.39 -35.62 24.38
C HIS A 84 3.67 -35.73 22.87
N PRO A 85 3.88 -36.99 22.36
CA PRO A 85 4.10 -37.19 20.93
C PRO A 85 2.82 -36.99 20.13
N LEU A 86 2.90 -36.33 18.98
CA LEU A 86 1.82 -36.25 18.01
C LEU A 86 1.77 -37.52 17.15
N HIS A 87 0.58 -37.85 16.68
CA HIS A 87 0.35 -38.95 15.73
C HIS A 87 0.27 -38.42 14.31
N ARG A 88 0.91 -39.11 13.37
CA ARG A 88 0.83 -38.77 11.97
C ARG A 88 -0.50 -39.30 11.40
N THR A 89 -1.34 -38.38 10.85
CA THR A 89 -2.68 -38.70 10.34
C THR A 89 -2.75 -38.88 8.82
N GLY A 90 -1.68 -38.51 8.09
CA GLY A 90 -1.56 -38.57 6.63
C GLY A 90 -1.20 -37.24 6.02
N ASP A 91 -0.73 -37.22 4.77
CA ASP A 91 -0.39 -36.01 3.98
C ASP A 91 0.50 -34.98 4.69
N GLY A 92 1.36 -35.46 5.60
CA GLY A 92 2.22 -34.62 6.43
C GLY A 92 1.54 -33.96 7.62
N ASN A 93 0.31 -34.35 7.92
CA ASN A 93 -0.45 -33.84 9.07
C ASN A 93 -0.13 -34.62 10.34
N TRP A 94 -0.09 -33.94 11.46
CA TRP A 94 0.16 -34.46 12.80
C TRP A 94 -0.89 -33.96 13.77
N GLU A 95 -1.30 -34.80 14.72
CA GLU A 95 -2.35 -34.49 15.70
C GLU A 95 -2.04 -35.06 17.06
N ILE A 96 -2.42 -34.35 18.13
CA ILE A 96 -2.50 -34.86 19.49
C ILE A 96 -3.80 -34.39 20.15
N PHE A 97 -4.45 -35.29 20.88
CA PHE A 97 -5.54 -34.95 21.79
C PHE A 97 -5.03 -34.90 23.23
N LEU A 98 -5.32 -33.79 23.91
CA LEU A 98 -5.01 -33.58 25.34
C LEU A 98 -6.30 -33.65 26.11
N GLU A 99 -6.45 -34.72 26.92
CA GLU A 99 -7.64 -34.98 27.71
C GLU A 99 -7.81 -33.96 28.86
N GLY A 100 -9.00 -33.45 29.01
CA GLY A 100 -9.39 -32.50 30.04
C GLY A 100 -9.53 -31.06 29.55
N GLU A 101 -10.61 -30.39 29.95
CA GLU A 101 -10.91 -29.02 29.61
C GLU A 101 -9.79 -28.02 30.01
N ASN A 102 -9.05 -28.35 31.09
CA ASN A 102 -7.96 -27.54 31.62
C ASN A 102 -6.57 -28.09 31.25
N ALA A 103 -6.47 -29.00 30.28
CA ALA A 103 -5.18 -29.49 29.81
C ALA A 103 -4.29 -28.37 29.25
N LEU A 104 -4.93 -27.38 28.60
CA LEU A 104 -4.33 -26.09 28.23
C LEU A 104 -5.23 -24.95 28.77
N TRP A 105 -4.66 -23.76 28.91
CA TRP A 105 -5.36 -22.55 29.35
C TRP A 105 -4.94 -21.33 28.52
N ASP A 106 -5.71 -20.25 28.56
CA ASP A 106 -5.37 -19.02 27.90
C ASP A 106 -4.04 -18.46 28.41
N GLY A 107 -3.12 -18.16 27.49
CA GLY A 107 -1.76 -17.71 27.82
C GLY A 107 -0.77 -18.85 28.20
N CYS A 108 -1.17 -20.12 28.14
CA CYS A 108 -0.24 -21.25 28.31
C CYS A 108 0.85 -21.19 27.24
N LYS A 109 2.10 -21.16 27.69
CA LYS A 109 3.26 -21.11 26.76
C LYS A 109 3.62 -22.49 26.27
N VAL A 110 3.76 -22.63 24.96
CA VAL A 110 4.02 -23.89 24.27
C VAL A 110 4.99 -23.73 23.10
N LYS A 111 5.66 -24.82 22.73
CA LYS A 111 6.43 -25.00 21.51
C LYS A 111 6.19 -26.36 20.89
N THR A 112 6.46 -26.46 19.60
CA THR A 112 6.50 -27.72 18.87
C THR A 112 7.94 -28.22 18.80
N VAL A 113 8.20 -29.42 19.27
CA VAL A 113 9.50 -30.09 19.10
C VAL A 113 9.41 -30.95 17.85
N VAL A 114 10.38 -30.82 16.96
CA VAL A 114 10.44 -31.53 15.69
C VAL A 114 11.70 -32.38 15.59
N ASP A 115 11.53 -33.67 15.38
CA ASP A 115 12.59 -34.59 15.02
C ASP A 115 12.65 -34.73 13.50
N ALA A 116 13.72 -34.23 12.91
CA ALA A 116 13.96 -34.30 11.47
C ALA A 116 15.47 -34.29 11.16
N ASN A 117 15.88 -34.89 10.07
CA ASN A 117 17.28 -34.92 9.62
C ASN A 117 18.30 -35.28 10.70
N LEU A 118 17.95 -36.24 11.58
CA LEU A 118 18.76 -36.70 12.73
C LEU A 118 19.02 -35.61 13.79
N THR A 119 18.24 -34.54 13.76
CA THR A 119 18.29 -33.42 14.72
C THR A 119 16.95 -33.25 15.40
N ARG A 120 16.96 -32.69 16.62
CA ARG A 120 15.78 -32.22 17.35
C ARG A 120 15.85 -30.73 17.48
N THR A 121 14.77 -30.05 17.08
CA THR A 121 14.65 -28.59 17.11
C THR A 121 13.33 -28.17 17.74
N GLU A 122 13.31 -26.98 18.33
CA GLU A 122 12.11 -26.35 18.87
C GLU A 122 11.64 -25.24 17.92
N HIS A 123 10.33 -25.16 17.72
CA HIS A 123 9.70 -24.18 16.82
C HIS A 123 8.45 -23.58 17.44
N ILE A 124 8.09 -22.39 16.99
CA ILE A 124 6.77 -21.82 17.21
C ILE A 124 5.76 -22.59 16.34
N PRO A 125 4.58 -23.02 16.86
CA PRO A 125 3.53 -23.62 16.03
C PRO A 125 3.19 -22.76 14.81
N LEU A 126 3.06 -23.36 13.61
CA LEU A 126 2.85 -22.63 12.35
C LEU A 126 1.58 -21.76 12.35
N TYR A 127 0.56 -22.20 13.10
CA TYR A 127 -0.72 -21.51 13.21
C TYR A 127 -0.91 -20.85 14.58
N ALA A 128 0.20 -20.44 15.22
CA ALA A 128 0.15 -19.69 16.47
C ALA A 128 -0.64 -18.39 16.25
N ARG A 129 -1.65 -18.14 17.09
CA ARG A 129 -2.49 -16.93 17.07
C ARG A 129 -1.94 -15.81 17.95
N ARG A 130 -1.03 -16.15 18.85
CA ARG A 130 -0.35 -15.23 19.75
C ARG A 130 1.05 -15.74 20.02
N VAL A 131 2.03 -14.86 19.83
CA VAL A 131 3.43 -15.14 20.08
C VAL A 131 3.94 -14.06 21.04
N VAL A 132 4.81 -14.44 21.96
CA VAL A 132 5.42 -13.53 22.92
C VAL A 132 6.90 -13.80 23.03
N GLN A 133 7.67 -12.74 23.26
CA GLN A 133 9.08 -12.81 23.56
C GLN A 133 9.31 -12.75 25.07
N ASP A 134 10.05 -13.70 25.61
CA ASP A 134 10.47 -13.65 27.00
C ASP A 134 11.54 -12.55 27.21
N PRO A 135 11.31 -11.55 28.06
CA PRO A 135 12.21 -10.42 28.19
C PRO A 135 13.58 -10.75 28.79
N ALA A 136 13.71 -11.89 29.51
CA ALA A 136 14.96 -12.27 30.13
C ALA A 136 15.84 -13.12 29.22
N THR A 137 15.23 -14.00 28.42
CA THR A 137 15.94 -14.94 27.52
C THR A 137 15.90 -14.51 26.06
N THR A 138 15.06 -13.55 25.72
CA THR A 138 14.72 -13.13 24.35
C THR A 138 14.12 -14.24 23.47
N ALA A 139 13.86 -15.41 24.02
CA ALA A 139 13.24 -16.51 23.31
C ALA A 139 11.75 -16.25 23.04
N PHE A 140 11.28 -16.61 21.85
CA PHE A 140 9.87 -16.54 21.48
C PHE A 140 9.14 -17.84 21.88
N CYS A 141 7.89 -17.70 22.29
CA CYS A 141 6.96 -18.79 22.57
C CYS A 141 5.58 -18.49 22.00
N CYS A 142 4.86 -19.53 21.59
CA CYS A 142 3.43 -19.43 21.35
C CYS A 142 2.70 -19.37 22.70
N GLU A 143 1.75 -18.44 22.86
CA GLU A 143 0.73 -18.50 23.91
C GLU A 143 -0.57 -19.04 23.31
N VAL A 144 -1.14 -20.07 23.95
CA VAL A 144 -2.44 -20.62 23.57
C VAL A 144 -3.52 -19.57 23.76
N VAL A 145 -4.34 -19.34 22.75
CA VAL A 145 -5.53 -18.47 22.83
C VAL A 145 -6.76 -19.35 23.04
N ASP A 146 -7.48 -19.14 24.13
CA ASP A 146 -8.73 -19.87 24.37
C ASP A 146 -9.85 -19.31 23.45
N PRO A 147 -10.40 -20.14 22.55
CA PRO A 147 -11.49 -19.70 21.67
C PRO A 147 -12.79 -19.35 22.39
N ALA A 148 -12.90 -19.65 23.70
CA ALA A 148 -14.01 -19.17 24.52
C ALA A 148 -13.94 -17.66 24.79
N ASN A 149 -12.74 -17.06 24.75
CA ASN A 149 -12.52 -15.63 24.95
C ASN A 149 -12.79 -14.87 23.64
N LYS A 150 -14.09 -14.77 23.25
CA LYS A 150 -14.48 -14.11 22.02
C LYS A 150 -14.48 -12.58 22.20
N PHE A 151 -13.90 -11.88 21.23
CA PHE A 151 -14.05 -10.43 21.12
C PHE A 151 -15.47 -10.09 20.64
N GLU A 152 -16.11 -9.12 21.27
CA GLU A 152 -17.45 -8.64 20.88
C GLU A 152 -17.33 -7.52 19.85
N TRP A 153 -17.60 -7.86 18.59
CA TRP A 153 -17.63 -6.93 17.49
C TRP A 153 -18.92 -6.09 17.47
N THR A 154 -18.80 -4.80 17.14
CA THR A 154 -19.94 -3.87 17.04
C THR A 154 -20.05 -3.23 15.65
N ASP A 155 -19.37 -3.77 14.66
CA ASP A 155 -19.15 -3.21 13.33
C ASP A 155 -20.02 -3.86 12.22
N GLY A 156 -21.03 -4.62 12.58
CA GLY A 156 -21.85 -5.39 11.62
C GLY A 156 -22.54 -4.55 10.52
N ASP A 157 -22.72 -3.25 10.74
CA ASP A 157 -23.29 -2.32 9.75
C ASP A 157 -22.25 -1.55 8.95
N PHE A 158 -20.95 -1.77 9.22
CA PHE A 158 -19.86 -1.08 8.54
C PHE A 158 -19.79 -1.52 7.07
N LYS A 159 -19.53 -0.56 6.17
CA LYS A 159 -19.35 -0.80 4.74
C LYS A 159 -18.13 -0.05 4.22
N THR A 160 -17.41 -0.69 3.34
CA THR A 160 -16.24 -0.11 2.66
C THR A 160 -16.67 0.88 1.57
N ASP A 161 -15.78 1.82 1.27
CA ASP A 161 -15.88 2.77 0.15
C ASP A 161 -14.65 2.58 -0.75
N LYS A 162 -14.86 2.50 -2.05
CA LYS A 162 -13.77 2.37 -3.02
C LYS A 162 -13.13 3.71 -3.40
N CYS A 163 -13.65 4.85 -2.95
CA CYS A 163 -13.00 6.14 -3.05
C CYS A 163 -12.00 6.33 -1.92
N LEU A 164 -10.76 5.87 -2.07
CA LEU A 164 -9.79 5.77 -1.00
C LEU A 164 -9.00 7.06 -0.80
N TYR A 165 -9.10 7.61 0.40
CA TYR A 165 -8.18 8.60 0.96
C TYR A 165 -7.42 7.90 2.09
N ILE A 166 -6.25 7.35 1.76
CA ILE A 166 -5.51 6.42 2.61
C ILE A 166 -4.54 7.16 3.52
N TYR A 167 -4.58 6.83 4.79
CA TYR A 167 -3.59 7.22 5.78
C TYR A 167 -2.73 6.00 6.11
N GLU A 168 -1.52 5.93 5.55
CA GLU A 168 -0.56 4.88 5.83
C GLU A 168 0.09 5.15 7.19
N ALA A 169 0.14 4.13 8.07
CA ALA A 169 0.65 4.31 9.42
C ALA A 169 1.32 3.05 9.98
N HIS A 170 2.37 3.28 10.77
CA HIS A 170 3.03 2.28 11.60
C HIS A 170 2.59 2.43 13.05
N VAL A 171 1.98 1.38 13.63
CA VAL A 171 1.39 1.43 14.97
C VAL A 171 2.40 1.90 16.03
N GLY A 172 3.58 1.32 16.05
CA GLY A 172 4.61 1.62 17.06
C GLY A 172 5.19 3.03 16.99
N MET A 173 5.14 3.67 15.80
CA MET A 173 5.67 5.03 15.60
C MET A 173 4.59 6.11 15.78
N ALA A 174 3.32 5.76 15.83
CA ALA A 174 2.21 6.70 15.84
C ALA A 174 2.01 7.39 17.22
N GLN A 175 3.08 7.68 17.91
CA GLN A 175 3.10 8.35 19.20
C GLN A 175 4.36 9.22 19.33
N GLU A 176 4.40 10.14 20.31
CA GLU A 176 5.47 11.14 20.46
C GLU A 176 6.56 10.74 21.46
N GLU A 177 6.28 9.82 22.36
CA GLU A 177 7.22 9.37 23.38
C GLU A 177 8.30 8.47 22.75
N GLY A 178 9.46 8.38 23.40
CA GLY A 178 10.58 7.55 22.97
C GLY A 178 10.40 6.06 23.32
N LYS A 179 9.33 5.44 22.81
CA LYS A 179 8.97 4.03 23.07
C LYS A 179 8.25 3.44 21.84
N VAL A 180 7.94 2.14 21.88
CA VAL A 180 7.01 1.51 20.93
C VAL A 180 5.57 1.85 21.34
N GLY A 181 4.76 2.37 20.42
CA GLY A 181 3.34 2.61 20.63
C GLY A 181 2.53 1.31 20.57
N SER A 182 1.36 1.31 21.21
CA SER A 182 0.47 0.14 21.25
C SER A 182 -0.74 0.28 20.34
N TYR A 183 -1.42 -0.85 20.02
CA TYR A 183 -2.69 -0.87 19.30
C TYR A 183 -3.75 0.02 19.97
N ARG A 184 -3.81 0.02 21.32
CA ARG A 184 -4.75 0.86 22.07
C ARG A 184 -4.41 2.34 21.99
N GLU A 185 -3.15 2.71 22.15
CA GLU A 185 -2.72 4.11 21.96
C GLU A 185 -3.03 4.59 20.56
N PHE A 186 -2.76 3.79 19.55
CA PHE A 186 -3.12 4.11 18.17
C PHE A 186 -4.65 4.33 18.03
N ALA A 187 -5.44 3.40 18.55
CA ALA A 187 -6.88 3.50 18.51
C ALA A 187 -7.43 4.75 19.25
N ASP A 188 -6.85 5.09 20.40
CA ASP A 188 -7.39 6.13 21.25
C ASP A 188 -6.90 7.54 20.88
N TYR A 189 -5.70 7.68 20.31
CA TYR A 189 -5.09 8.97 20.01
C TYR A 189 -4.88 9.22 18.52
N THR A 190 -4.48 8.21 17.73
CA THR A 190 -4.16 8.40 16.31
C THR A 190 -5.40 8.34 15.43
N LEU A 191 -6.35 7.41 15.68
CA LEU A 191 -7.59 7.34 14.88
C LEU A 191 -8.42 8.64 14.91
N PRO A 192 -8.61 9.31 16.07
CA PRO A 192 -9.28 10.61 16.10
C PRO A 192 -8.60 11.64 15.18
N HIS A 193 -7.26 11.68 15.20
CA HIS A 193 -6.50 12.56 14.29
C HIS A 193 -6.74 12.22 12.82
N VAL A 194 -6.67 10.95 12.44
CA VAL A 194 -6.94 10.48 11.06
C VAL A 194 -8.33 10.89 10.61
N LYS A 195 -9.33 10.74 11.49
CA LYS A 195 -10.71 11.15 11.22
C LYS A 195 -10.86 12.66 11.06
N GLU A 196 -10.25 13.44 11.96
CA GLU A 196 -10.22 14.90 11.90
C GLU A 196 -9.55 15.38 10.62
N ALA A 197 -8.42 14.79 10.24
CA ALA A 197 -7.71 15.12 9.01
C ALA A 197 -8.53 14.79 7.73
N GLY A 198 -9.59 13.99 7.86
CA GLY A 198 -10.51 13.71 6.77
C GLY A 198 -10.19 12.45 5.98
N TYR A 199 -9.27 11.59 6.38
CA TYR A 199 -9.03 10.30 5.74
C TYR A 199 -10.15 9.30 6.06
N ASN A 200 -10.47 8.40 5.12
CA ASN A 200 -11.50 7.37 5.29
C ASN A 200 -10.96 5.95 5.32
N THR A 201 -9.66 5.79 5.13
CA THR A 201 -8.98 4.50 5.08
C THR A 201 -7.67 4.59 5.84
N ILE A 202 -7.37 3.60 6.69
CA ILE A 202 -6.04 3.40 7.25
C ILE A 202 -5.41 2.22 6.53
N GLN A 203 -4.14 2.34 6.14
CA GLN A 203 -3.30 1.22 5.75
C GLN A 203 -2.30 1.00 6.87
N LEU A 204 -2.48 -0.07 7.65
CA LEU A 204 -1.51 -0.47 8.67
C LEU A 204 -0.34 -1.17 7.99
N MET A 205 0.87 -0.60 8.15
CA MET A 205 2.10 -1.29 7.79
C MET A 205 2.14 -2.65 8.49
N ALA A 206 2.89 -3.61 7.93
CA ALA A 206 2.86 -5.01 8.35
C ALA A 206 2.86 -5.22 9.86
N ILE A 207 1.80 -5.86 10.38
CA ILE A 207 1.58 -6.11 11.81
C ILE A 207 1.54 -7.60 12.14
N MET A 208 1.84 -8.48 11.19
CA MET A 208 2.10 -9.88 11.49
C MET A 208 3.34 -10.00 12.38
N GLU A 209 3.44 -11.04 13.18
CA GLU A 209 4.55 -11.19 14.13
C GLU A 209 5.91 -11.24 13.43
N HIS A 210 6.86 -10.51 13.96
CA HIS A 210 8.21 -10.38 13.43
C HIS A 210 9.23 -10.22 14.56
N PRO A 211 10.40 -10.87 14.47
CA PRO A 211 11.35 -10.92 15.60
C PRO A 211 12.14 -9.61 15.78
N TYR A 212 12.25 -8.80 14.72
CA TYR A 212 13.04 -7.56 14.72
C TYR A 212 12.16 -6.34 14.47
N TYR A 213 12.00 -5.50 15.49
CA TYR A 213 11.20 -4.26 15.41
C TYR A 213 11.61 -3.34 14.25
N GLY A 214 12.92 -3.25 13.98
CA GLY A 214 13.47 -2.43 12.89
C GLY A 214 13.18 -2.94 11.48
N SER A 215 12.52 -4.09 11.32
CA SER A 215 12.03 -4.57 10.02
C SER A 215 10.70 -3.95 9.61
N PHE A 216 10.08 -3.11 10.42
CA PHE A 216 8.74 -2.54 10.23
C PHE A 216 7.59 -3.56 10.11
N GLY A 217 7.86 -4.83 10.45
CA GLY A 217 6.94 -5.92 10.21
C GLY A 217 7.16 -6.67 8.88
N TYR A 218 8.09 -6.21 8.03
CA TYR A 218 8.31 -6.84 6.72
C TYR A 218 9.22 -8.08 6.76
N GLN A 219 9.72 -8.48 7.93
CA GLN A 219 10.38 -9.77 8.13
C GLN A 219 9.49 -10.69 8.98
N VAL A 220 8.41 -11.17 8.38
CA VAL A 220 7.39 -11.96 9.06
C VAL A 220 7.93 -13.31 9.48
N SER A 221 7.72 -13.67 10.76
CA SER A 221 7.99 -14.98 11.33
C SER A 221 6.74 -15.83 11.50
N ASN A 222 5.64 -15.26 12.00
CA ASN A 222 4.41 -15.98 12.30
C ASN A 222 3.20 -15.29 11.65
N PHE A 223 2.66 -15.93 10.62
CA PHE A 223 1.66 -15.34 9.72
C PHE A 223 0.27 -15.20 10.36
N PHE A 224 -0.08 -16.04 11.35
CA PHE A 224 -1.39 -16.04 12.01
C PHE A 224 -1.38 -15.33 13.37
N ALA A 225 -0.29 -14.68 13.75
CA ALA A 225 -0.16 -13.93 14.98
C ALA A 225 -0.05 -12.41 14.72
N ALA A 226 -0.84 -11.64 15.46
CA ALA A 226 -0.64 -10.19 15.54
C ALA A 226 0.64 -9.87 16.32
N SER A 227 1.43 -8.91 15.86
CA SER A 227 2.71 -8.58 16.49
C SER A 227 2.58 -8.22 17.94
N SER A 228 3.33 -8.91 18.78
CA SER A 228 3.41 -8.69 20.23
C SER A 228 4.12 -7.38 20.60
N TRP A 229 4.83 -6.76 19.66
CA TRP A 229 5.42 -5.42 19.84
C TRP A 229 4.39 -4.36 20.20
N PHE A 230 3.17 -4.49 19.70
CA PHE A 230 2.13 -3.46 19.83
C PHE A 230 1.02 -3.83 20.80
N GLY A 231 1.02 -5.02 21.39
CA GLY A 231 -0.01 -5.45 22.34
C GLY A 231 -0.55 -6.84 22.07
N LYS A 232 -1.77 -7.09 22.53
CA LYS A 232 -2.45 -8.38 22.41
C LYS A 232 -3.33 -8.43 21.16
N PRO A 233 -3.72 -9.63 20.67
CA PRO A 233 -4.68 -9.79 19.58
C PRO A 233 -5.98 -9.02 19.79
N GLU A 234 -6.52 -9.00 21.03
CA GLU A 234 -7.75 -8.28 21.39
C GLU A 234 -7.58 -6.76 21.26
N ASP A 235 -6.37 -6.23 21.46
CA ASP A 235 -6.09 -4.81 21.31
C ASP A 235 -6.09 -4.39 19.84
N LEU A 236 -5.63 -5.27 18.93
CA LEU A 236 -5.77 -5.04 17.48
C LEU A 236 -7.24 -5.11 17.04
N LYS A 237 -8.01 -6.08 17.55
CA LYS A 237 -9.45 -6.15 17.30
C LYS A 237 -10.18 -4.89 17.78
N TYR A 238 -9.80 -4.38 18.96
CA TYR A 238 -10.31 -3.10 19.47
C TYR A 238 -10.00 -1.94 18.52
N LEU A 239 -8.77 -1.87 17.97
CA LEU A 239 -8.38 -0.85 17.01
C LEU A 239 -9.27 -0.89 15.77
N VAL A 240 -9.42 -2.07 15.14
CA VAL A 240 -10.24 -2.23 13.93
C VAL A 240 -11.71 -1.88 14.20
N ASN A 241 -12.29 -2.43 15.26
CA ASN A 241 -13.69 -2.15 15.65
C ASN A 241 -13.93 -0.65 15.90
N LYS A 242 -12.97 0.03 16.53
CA LYS A 242 -13.03 1.48 16.75
C LYS A 242 -12.90 2.28 15.46
N ALA A 243 -12.01 1.87 14.55
CA ALA A 243 -11.91 2.50 13.24
C ALA A 243 -13.23 2.42 12.48
N HIS A 244 -13.86 1.24 12.43
CA HIS A 244 -15.19 1.04 11.82
C HIS A 244 -16.26 1.92 12.47
N SER A 245 -16.29 2.03 13.80
CA SER A 245 -17.23 2.91 14.51
C SER A 245 -17.08 4.40 14.14
N MET A 246 -15.90 4.78 13.66
CA MET A 246 -15.60 6.14 13.19
C MET A 246 -15.79 6.29 11.67
N GLY A 247 -16.22 5.24 10.96
CA GLY A 247 -16.37 5.22 9.51
C GLY A 247 -15.02 5.23 8.77
N ILE A 248 -14.01 4.60 9.36
CA ILE A 248 -12.67 4.43 8.78
C ILE A 248 -12.46 2.95 8.49
N GLN A 249 -12.20 2.60 7.24
CA GLN A 249 -11.84 1.23 6.83
C GLN A 249 -10.36 0.95 7.07
N VAL A 250 -10.03 -0.34 7.29
CA VAL A 250 -8.69 -0.75 7.68
C VAL A 250 -8.12 -1.76 6.68
N LEU A 251 -7.04 -1.40 6.00
CA LEU A 251 -6.27 -2.28 5.13
C LEU A 251 -5.05 -2.80 5.88
N LEU A 252 -4.77 -4.09 5.70
CA LEU A 252 -3.54 -4.72 6.20
C LEU A 252 -2.48 -4.77 5.11
N ASP A 253 -1.28 -4.35 5.43
CA ASP A 253 -0.11 -4.61 4.61
C ASP A 253 0.33 -6.07 4.80
N VAL A 254 0.14 -6.91 3.77
CA VAL A 254 0.37 -8.34 3.82
C VAL A 254 1.64 -8.73 3.08
N VAL A 255 2.55 -9.39 3.79
CA VAL A 255 3.85 -9.81 3.26
C VAL A 255 3.76 -11.28 2.83
N HIS A 256 3.31 -11.52 1.60
CA HIS A 256 3.31 -12.85 0.98
C HIS A 256 4.39 -13.02 -0.09
N SER A 257 5.22 -12.01 -0.26
CA SER A 257 6.38 -12.04 -1.16
C SER A 257 7.56 -12.84 -0.61
N HIS A 258 7.71 -12.87 0.72
CA HIS A 258 8.82 -13.53 1.39
C HIS A 258 8.55 -13.81 2.88
N ALA A 259 9.50 -14.49 3.54
CA ALA A 259 9.49 -14.71 4.99
C ALA A 259 10.92 -14.58 5.56
N VAL A 260 11.02 -14.37 6.88
CA VAL A 260 12.31 -14.31 7.57
C VAL A 260 13.06 -15.64 7.48
N LYS A 261 14.39 -15.60 7.53
CA LYS A 261 15.26 -16.81 7.53
C LYS A 261 15.33 -17.55 8.86
N ASN A 262 14.89 -16.91 9.94
CA ASN A 262 14.96 -17.48 11.29
C ASN A 262 14.28 -18.85 11.35
N THR A 263 14.95 -19.80 11.95
CA THR A 263 14.46 -21.18 12.05
C THR A 263 13.69 -21.43 13.34
N ALA A 264 14.08 -20.80 14.44
CA ALA A 264 13.43 -21.00 15.74
C ALA A 264 12.10 -20.24 15.87
N GLU A 265 12.08 -18.99 15.41
CA GLU A 265 10.90 -18.10 15.49
C GLU A 265 10.02 -18.20 14.25
N GLY A 266 10.64 -18.44 13.06
CA GLY A 266 9.97 -18.42 11.78
C GLY A 266 9.56 -19.80 11.27
N ILE A 267 8.96 -19.78 10.08
CA ILE A 267 8.48 -21.02 9.42
C ILE A 267 9.59 -21.75 8.63
N ASN A 268 10.78 -21.14 8.51
CA ASN A 268 11.91 -21.73 7.79
C ASN A 268 12.41 -22.97 8.53
N MET A 269 12.64 -24.07 7.80
CA MET A 269 13.12 -25.35 8.35
C MET A 269 12.18 -25.98 9.39
N PHE A 270 10.90 -25.62 9.43
CA PHE A 270 9.98 -26.13 10.45
C PHE A 270 9.90 -27.66 10.45
N ASP A 271 9.79 -28.32 9.29
CA ASP A 271 9.79 -29.78 9.17
C ASP A 271 11.19 -30.39 8.97
N GLY A 272 12.24 -29.60 9.22
CA GLY A 272 13.64 -29.94 8.98
C GLY A 272 14.13 -29.69 7.55
N THR A 273 13.28 -29.14 6.69
CA THR A 273 13.62 -28.86 5.28
C THR A 273 13.30 -27.41 4.90
N THR A 274 14.06 -26.86 3.95
CA THR A 274 13.75 -25.55 3.39
C THR A 274 12.53 -25.60 2.47
N TRP A 275 12.29 -26.73 1.81
CA TRP A 275 11.28 -26.87 0.77
C TRP A 275 9.86 -27.15 1.29
N GLN A 276 9.61 -27.15 2.59
CA GLN A 276 8.23 -27.17 3.09
C GLN A 276 7.44 -25.98 2.51
N PHE A 277 7.95 -24.77 2.65
CA PHE A 277 7.33 -23.55 2.19
C PHE A 277 8.02 -22.88 1.00
N PHE A 278 9.33 -23.04 0.88
CA PHE A 278 10.17 -22.26 -0.02
C PHE A 278 10.71 -23.09 -1.18
N HIS A 279 11.20 -22.39 -2.20
CA HIS A 279 12.02 -23.07 -3.22
C HIS A 279 13.35 -23.53 -2.61
N ASP A 280 13.92 -24.57 -3.17
CA ASP A 280 15.28 -25.01 -2.82
C ASP A 280 16.35 -24.20 -3.56
N GLY A 281 17.55 -24.10 -2.96
CA GLY A 281 18.68 -23.38 -3.51
C GLY A 281 18.43 -21.88 -3.69
N ASP A 282 19.13 -21.29 -4.65
CA ASP A 282 19.14 -19.83 -4.89
C ASP A 282 17.76 -19.27 -5.24
N LYS A 283 16.87 -20.06 -5.85
CA LYS A 283 15.50 -19.64 -6.16
C LYS A 283 14.69 -19.35 -4.89
N GLY A 284 15.02 -20.01 -3.77
CA GLY A 284 14.39 -19.82 -2.47
C GLY A 284 14.95 -18.66 -1.65
N GLU A 285 15.91 -17.90 -2.19
CA GLU A 285 16.59 -16.81 -1.50
C GLU A 285 16.30 -15.47 -2.17
N HIS A 286 15.91 -14.46 -1.38
CA HIS A 286 15.80 -13.09 -1.89
C HIS A 286 17.13 -12.35 -1.71
N PRO A 287 17.90 -12.09 -2.76
CA PRO A 287 19.28 -11.61 -2.62
C PRO A 287 19.39 -10.18 -2.06
N ALA A 288 18.39 -9.33 -2.30
CA ALA A 288 18.41 -7.94 -1.83
C ALA A 288 17.90 -7.80 -0.38
N TRP A 289 16.97 -8.66 0.06
CA TRP A 289 16.34 -8.54 1.38
C TRP A 289 16.85 -9.57 2.40
N GLY A 290 17.64 -10.55 1.93
CA GLY A 290 18.15 -11.61 2.80
C GLY A 290 17.07 -12.51 3.40
N THR A 291 15.94 -12.69 2.72
CA THR A 291 14.76 -13.44 3.15
C THR A 291 14.53 -14.68 2.30
N LYS A 292 13.50 -15.49 2.61
CA LYS A 292 13.11 -16.69 1.88
C LYS A 292 11.94 -16.42 0.95
N CYS A 293 11.93 -17.02 -0.26
CA CYS A 293 10.88 -16.88 -1.26
C CYS A 293 10.00 -18.13 -1.31
N PHE A 294 8.67 -17.93 -1.24
CA PHE A 294 7.69 -19.01 -1.26
C PHE A 294 7.65 -19.77 -2.59
N ASP A 295 7.38 -21.06 -2.51
CA ASP A 295 7.05 -21.91 -3.65
C ASP A 295 5.52 -21.92 -3.88
N TYR A 296 5.05 -20.95 -4.67
CA TYR A 296 3.63 -20.76 -4.97
C TYR A 296 3.01 -21.89 -5.82
N GLY A 297 3.83 -22.81 -6.33
CA GLY A 297 3.36 -24.01 -7.06
C GLY A 297 2.82 -25.11 -6.15
N LYS A 298 3.19 -25.11 -4.84
CA LYS A 298 2.78 -26.14 -3.88
C LYS A 298 1.39 -25.91 -3.32
N THR A 299 0.56 -26.96 -3.36
CA THR A 299 -0.80 -26.92 -2.79
C THR A 299 -0.82 -26.51 -1.32
N GLY A 300 0.11 -27.07 -0.50
CA GLY A 300 0.21 -26.73 0.93
C GLY A 300 0.56 -25.27 1.18
N VAL A 301 1.44 -24.68 0.35
CA VAL A 301 1.80 -23.25 0.43
C VAL A 301 0.62 -22.36 0.01
N ILE A 302 -0.05 -22.71 -1.09
CA ILE A 302 -1.27 -21.99 -1.52
C ILE A 302 -2.33 -22.05 -0.41
N HIS A 303 -2.54 -23.22 0.18
CA HIS A 303 -3.50 -23.42 1.29
C HIS A 303 -3.14 -22.55 2.50
N PHE A 304 -1.86 -22.52 2.90
CA PHE A 304 -1.36 -21.71 4.02
C PHE A 304 -1.60 -20.20 3.76
N LEU A 305 -1.15 -19.69 2.62
CA LEU A 305 -1.22 -18.27 2.30
C LEU A 305 -2.67 -17.80 2.05
N LEU A 306 -3.50 -18.58 1.35
CA LEU A 306 -4.92 -18.23 1.18
C LEU A 306 -5.67 -18.27 2.51
N SER A 307 -5.39 -19.25 3.37
CA SER A 307 -5.99 -19.31 4.71
C SER A 307 -5.56 -18.14 5.59
N ASN A 308 -4.37 -17.61 5.37
CA ASN A 308 -3.89 -16.43 6.06
C ASN A 308 -4.70 -15.17 5.69
N LEU A 309 -4.96 -14.95 4.41
CA LEU A 309 -5.84 -13.85 3.98
C LEU A 309 -7.24 -13.96 4.59
N LYS A 310 -7.85 -15.13 4.50
CA LYS A 310 -9.16 -15.34 5.10
C LYS A 310 -9.16 -15.12 6.60
N PHE A 311 -8.13 -15.59 7.31
CA PHE A 311 -7.97 -15.40 8.74
C PHE A 311 -8.00 -13.92 9.14
N TRP A 312 -7.22 -13.07 8.47
CA TRP A 312 -7.19 -11.64 8.76
C TRP A 312 -8.52 -10.94 8.46
N MET A 313 -9.24 -11.37 7.42
CA MET A 313 -10.57 -10.83 7.12
C MET A 313 -11.65 -11.27 8.10
N THR A 314 -11.62 -12.55 8.55
CA THR A 314 -12.72 -13.12 9.35
C THR A 314 -12.48 -13.06 10.86
N GLU A 315 -11.21 -13.04 11.30
CA GLU A 315 -10.85 -12.97 12.71
C GLU A 315 -10.62 -11.53 13.19
N TYR A 316 -10.11 -10.66 12.31
CA TYR A 316 -9.76 -9.27 12.64
C TYR A 316 -10.57 -8.23 11.87
N HIS A 317 -11.48 -8.65 11.01
CA HIS A 317 -12.36 -7.78 10.21
C HIS A 317 -11.62 -6.75 9.35
N PHE A 318 -10.43 -7.09 8.83
CA PHE A 318 -9.76 -6.22 7.86
C PHE A 318 -10.59 -6.10 6.56
N ASP A 319 -10.72 -4.89 6.04
CA ASP A 319 -11.50 -4.57 4.85
C ASP A 319 -10.78 -4.87 3.53
N GLY A 320 -9.54 -5.29 3.62
CA GLY A 320 -8.72 -5.63 2.47
C GLY A 320 -7.23 -5.55 2.75
N PHE A 321 -6.44 -5.54 1.67
CA PHE A 321 -5.00 -5.69 1.77
C PHE A 321 -4.23 -4.78 0.81
N ARG A 322 -3.08 -4.30 1.25
CA ARG A 322 -1.97 -3.93 0.37
C ARG A 322 -1.00 -5.11 0.34
N PHE A 323 -0.68 -5.61 -0.84
CA PHE A 323 0.30 -6.68 -1.02
C PHE A 323 1.69 -6.09 -1.21
N ASP A 324 2.58 -6.43 -0.28
CA ASP A 324 3.98 -6.01 -0.27
C ASP A 324 4.80 -6.75 -1.31
N GLY A 325 5.72 -6.04 -1.98
CA GLY A 325 6.74 -6.63 -2.84
C GLY A 325 6.20 -7.43 -4.03
N VAL A 326 5.06 -7.06 -4.61
CA VAL A 326 4.44 -7.80 -5.73
C VAL A 326 5.40 -7.91 -6.91
N THR A 327 6.16 -6.87 -7.25
CA THR A 327 7.20 -6.96 -8.30
C THR A 327 8.18 -8.10 -8.03
N SER A 328 8.60 -8.27 -6.77
CA SER A 328 9.50 -9.35 -6.38
C SER A 328 8.88 -10.75 -6.58
N MET A 329 7.56 -10.88 -6.42
CA MET A 329 6.83 -12.14 -6.67
C MET A 329 6.74 -12.45 -8.17
N LEU A 330 6.51 -11.44 -9.01
CA LEU A 330 6.19 -11.60 -10.43
C LEU A 330 7.36 -12.10 -11.29
N TYR A 331 8.60 -11.98 -10.83
CA TYR A 331 9.80 -12.25 -11.62
C TYR A 331 10.83 -13.06 -10.86
N HIS A 332 11.50 -14.00 -11.57
CA HIS A 332 12.55 -14.84 -10.99
C HIS A 332 13.80 -14.05 -10.58
N ASP A 333 14.06 -12.92 -11.21
CA ASP A 333 15.13 -11.98 -10.82
C ASP A 333 14.65 -10.93 -9.81
N HIS A 334 13.43 -11.08 -9.25
CA HIS A 334 12.79 -10.17 -8.31
C HIS A 334 12.65 -8.72 -8.81
N GLY A 335 12.68 -8.52 -10.13
CA GLY A 335 12.68 -7.19 -10.75
C GLY A 335 14.01 -6.43 -10.62
N LEU A 336 15.07 -7.06 -10.08
CA LEU A 336 16.36 -6.39 -9.81
C LEU A 336 17.24 -6.19 -11.04
N GLY A 337 17.05 -7.01 -12.07
CA GLY A 337 17.88 -7.01 -13.28
C GLY A 337 17.16 -6.61 -14.56
N THR A 338 15.86 -6.36 -14.51
CA THR A 338 15.04 -6.14 -15.70
C THR A 338 14.58 -4.68 -15.81
N ASP A 339 14.88 -4.02 -16.93
CA ASP A 339 14.27 -2.75 -17.32
C ASP A 339 12.93 -3.02 -18.01
N PHE A 340 11.81 -2.67 -17.41
CA PHE A 340 10.45 -2.87 -17.93
C PHE A 340 10.06 -1.81 -18.97
N ASN A 341 10.79 -1.75 -20.06
CA ASN A 341 10.66 -0.74 -21.12
C ASN A 341 9.91 -1.23 -22.37
N SER A 342 9.49 -2.50 -22.40
CA SER A 342 8.76 -3.14 -23.50
C SER A 342 7.91 -4.31 -23.01
N ASN A 343 6.86 -4.66 -23.76
CA ASN A 343 5.89 -5.65 -23.33
C ASN A 343 6.47 -7.10 -23.27
N ASP A 344 7.52 -7.41 -24.03
CA ASP A 344 8.21 -8.72 -23.96
C ASP A 344 8.78 -9.03 -22.57
N LYS A 345 9.06 -8.01 -21.75
CA LYS A 345 9.57 -8.19 -20.39
C LYS A 345 8.55 -8.79 -19.42
N TYR A 346 7.26 -8.58 -19.70
CA TYR A 346 6.17 -9.12 -18.90
C TYR A 346 5.76 -10.56 -19.25
N PHE A 347 6.23 -11.06 -20.41
CA PHE A 347 5.86 -12.36 -20.98
C PHE A 347 7.11 -13.16 -21.37
N SER A 348 8.14 -13.14 -20.53
CA SER A 348 9.42 -13.81 -20.73
C SER A 348 9.60 -15.00 -19.78
N TYR A 349 10.69 -15.75 -19.94
CA TYR A 349 11.09 -16.80 -18.99
C TYR A 349 11.39 -16.28 -17.58
N ASN A 350 11.62 -14.97 -17.44
CA ASN A 350 11.79 -14.34 -16.14
C ASN A 350 10.46 -14.18 -15.37
N THR A 351 9.34 -14.32 -16.05
CA THR A 351 8.01 -14.15 -15.44
C THR A 351 7.63 -15.37 -14.59
N HIS A 352 7.35 -15.16 -13.32
CA HIS A 352 7.00 -16.21 -12.37
C HIS A 352 5.49 -16.51 -12.41
N THR A 353 5.09 -17.40 -13.31
CA THR A 353 3.68 -17.70 -13.59
C THR A 353 2.92 -18.31 -12.40
N GLU A 354 3.61 -19.06 -11.52
CA GLU A 354 3.01 -19.63 -10.31
C GLU A 354 2.63 -18.55 -9.29
N ALA A 355 3.47 -17.50 -9.15
CA ALA A 355 3.14 -16.36 -8.31
C ALA A 355 1.96 -15.54 -8.86
N ILE A 356 1.91 -15.33 -10.19
CA ILE A 356 0.76 -14.68 -10.84
C ILE A 356 -0.52 -15.48 -10.57
N THR A 357 -0.47 -16.81 -10.73
CA THR A 357 -1.59 -17.70 -10.44
C THR A 357 -2.03 -17.60 -8.98
N TYR A 358 -1.08 -17.59 -8.05
CA TYR A 358 -1.39 -17.39 -6.64
C TYR A 358 -2.09 -16.05 -6.39
N LEU A 359 -1.61 -14.95 -6.96
CA LEU A 359 -2.24 -13.62 -6.81
C LEU A 359 -3.66 -13.59 -7.39
N GLN A 360 -3.91 -14.29 -8.50
CA GLN A 360 -5.27 -14.44 -9.03
C GLN A 360 -6.17 -15.20 -8.06
N LEU A 361 -5.71 -16.33 -7.52
CA LEU A 361 -6.45 -17.11 -6.51
C LEU A 361 -6.70 -16.28 -5.23
N ALA A 362 -5.72 -15.49 -4.81
CA ALA A 362 -5.84 -14.61 -3.64
C ALA A 362 -6.92 -13.55 -3.86
N ASN A 363 -6.91 -12.84 -4.99
CA ASN A 363 -7.92 -11.84 -5.30
C ASN A 363 -9.33 -12.45 -5.44
N GLU A 364 -9.45 -13.65 -6.03
CA GLU A 364 -10.73 -14.35 -6.09
C GLU A 364 -11.23 -14.75 -4.70
N LEU A 365 -10.36 -15.32 -3.85
CA LEU A 365 -10.71 -15.67 -2.47
C LEU A 365 -11.21 -14.45 -1.69
N ILE A 366 -10.47 -13.35 -1.75
CA ILE A 366 -10.82 -12.11 -1.05
C ILE A 366 -12.24 -11.67 -1.44
N ARG A 367 -12.58 -11.71 -2.74
CA ARG A 367 -13.94 -11.39 -3.23
C ARG A 367 -14.99 -12.42 -2.80
N GLN A 368 -14.63 -13.69 -2.64
CA GLN A 368 -15.54 -14.70 -2.10
C GLN A 368 -15.81 -14.53 -0.62
N VAL A 369 -14.86 -14.01 0.15
CA VAL A 369 -15.02 -13.69 1.58
C VAL A 369 -15.81 -12.39 1.76
N ASN A 370 -15.40 -11.33 1.06
CA ASN A 370 -16.08 -10.03 1.06
C ASN A 370 -16.02 -9.40 -0.35
N PRO A 371 -17.14 -9.32 -1.08
CA PRO A 371 -17.18 -8.73 -2.41
C PRO A 371 -16.74 -7.26 -2.48
N ASP A 372 -16.89 -6.53 -1.39
CA ASP A 372 -16.54 -5.11 -1.29
C ASP A 372 -15.11 -4.87 -0.78
N ALA A 373 -14.36 -5.93 -0.46
CA ALA A 373 -12.98 -5.81 -0.01
C ALA A 373 -12.09 -5.10 -1.04
N ILE A 374 -11.02 -4.49 -0.54
CA ILE A 374 -10.10 -3.65 -1.32
C ILE A 374 -8.75 -4.35 -1.43
N THR A 375 -8.19 -4.35 -2.63
CA THR A 375 -6.84 -4.89 -2.87
C THR A 375 -5.96 -3.90 -3.60
N VAL A 376 -4.77 -3.67 -3.06
CA VAL A 376 -3.77 -2.75 -3.60
C VAL A 376 -2.47 -3.52 -3.84
N ALA A 377 -1.92 -3.45 -5.04
CA ALA A 377 -0.63 -4.07 -5.38
C ALA A 377 0.52 -3.06 -5.28
N GLU A 378 1.58 -3.41 -4.58
CA GLU A 378 2.84 -2.71 -4.71
C GLU A 378 3.62 -3.31 -5.89
N ASP A 379 3.45 -2.74 -7.07
CA ASP A 379 4.11 -3.18 -8.30
C ASP A 379 4.81 -2.03 -9.03
N MET A 380 6.13 -2.04 -9.00
CA MET A 380 6.98 -1.09 -9.71
C MET A 380 7.15 -1.45 -11.20
N SER A 381 6.96 -2.72 -11.57
CA SER A 381 7.20 -3.19 -12.94
C SER A 381 6.21 -2.63 -13.96
N GLY A 382 4.98 -2.35 -13.53
CA GLY A 382 3.90 -1.96 -14.39
C GLY A 382 3.31 -3.13 -15.19
N MET A 383 3.26 -4.34 -14.64
CA MET A 383 2.67 -5.55 -15.25
C MET A 383 1.27 -5.23 -15.81
N PRO A 384 1.02 -5.49 -17.13
CA PRO A 384 -0.29 -5.28 -17.72
C PRO A 384 -1.36 -6.21 -17.14
N GLY A 385 -2.53 -5.64 -16.84
CA GLY A 385 -3.68 -6.38 -16.30
C GLY A 385 -3.61 -6.60 -14.79
N MET A 386 -2.70 -5.96 -14.06
CA MET A 386 -2.63 -6.05 -12.59
C MET A 386 -3.98 -5.75 -11.95
N CYS A 387 -4.62 -4.65 -12.38
CA CYS A 387 -5.87 -4.15 -11.82
C CYS A 387 -7.07 -4.35 -12.77
N LEU A 388 -7.03 -5.37 -13.60
CA LEU A 388 -8.20 -5.80 -14.37
C LEU A 388 -8.81 -7.05 -13.74
N PRO A 389 -10.14 -7.26 -13.88
CA PRO A 389 -10.80 -8.49 -13.48
C PRO A 389 -10.13 -9.73 -14.08
N ILE A 390 -10.16 -10.84 -13.33
CA ILE A 390 -9.52 -12.11 -13.78
C ILE A 390 -10.14 -12.57 -15.10
N GLU A 391 -11.47 -12.51 -15.23
CA GLU A 391 -12.21 -12.88 -16.44
C GLU A 391 -11.83 -12.05 -17.67
N ASP A 392 -11.33 -10.83 -17.46
CA ASP A 392 -10.83 -9.92 -18.50
C ASP A 392 -9.36 -10.19 -18.91
N GLY A 393 -8.72 -11.22 -18.33
CA GLY A 393 -7.31 -11.59 -18.53
C GLY A 393 -6.38 -10.94 -17.52
N GLY A 394 -6.92 -10.35 -16.45
CA GLY A 394 -6.20 -9.65 -15.40
C GLY A 394 -5.75 -10.52 -14.22
N ILE A 395 -5.18 -9.86 -13.21
CA ILE A 395 -4.73 -10.47 -11.95
C ILE A 395 -5.76 -10.24 -10.83
N GLY A 396 -6.59 -9.20 -10.93
CA GLY A 396 -7.77 -9.01 -10.08
C GLY A 396 -7.64 -8.00 -8.95
N PHE A 397 -6.54 -7.25 -8.85
CA PHE A 397 -6.42 -6.15 -7.90
C PHE A 397 -7.36 -4.99 -8.25
N ASP A 398 -7.77 -4.19 -7.25
CA ASP A 398 -8.49 -2.95 -7.49
C ASP A 398 -7.54 -1.83 -7.92
N TYR A 399 -6.40 -1.71 -7.23
CA TYR A 399 -5.45 -0.63 -7.42
C TYR A 399 -4.01 -1.12 -7.43
N ARG A 400 -3.16 -0.29 -8.04
CA ARG A 400 -1.71 -0.35 -7.98
C ARG A 400 -1.17 0.95 -7.39
N LEU A 401 -0.10 0.90 -6.58
CA LEU A 401 0.61 2.11 -6.17
C LEU A 401 1.28 2.78 -7.38
N ALA A 402 1.12 4.09 -7.52
CA ALA A 402 1.75 4.88 -8.58
C ALA A 402 3.21 5.21 -8.24
N MET A 403 4.07 4.19 -8.11
CA MET A 403 5.43 4.28 -7.57
C MET A 403 6.37 5.21 -8.38
N GLY A 404 6.03 5.55 -9.61
CA GLY A 404 6.78 6.53 -10.39
C GLY A 404 6.61 7.98 -9.95
N LEU A 405 5.53 8.31 -9.21
CA LEU A 405 5.24 9.69 -8.78
C LEU A 405 6.18 10.18 -7.68
N PRO A 406 6.44 9.43 -6.59
CA PRO A 406 7.48 9.80 -5.62
C PRO A 406 8.84 10.02 -6.26
N ASP A 407 9.24 9.15 -7.17
CA ASP A 407 10.49 9.26 -7.92
C ASP A 407 10.56 10.54 -8.77
N MET A 408 9.45 10.90 -9.41
CA MET A 408 9.34 12.16 -10.16
C MET A 408 9.56 13.36 -9.22
N TRP A 409 8.87 13.38 -8.07
CA TRP A 409 8.99 14.47 -7.10
C TRP A 409 10.39 14.56 -6.49
N ILE A 410 11.01 13.45 -6.09
CA ILE A 410 12.38 13.44 -5.58
C ILE A 410 13.36 14.00 -6.62
N LYS A 411 13.16 13.69 -7.90
CA LYS A 411 13.98 14.24 -9.00
C LYS A 411 13.74 15.73 -9.19
N ALA A 412 12.48 16.17 -9.13
CA ALA A 412 12.11 17.57 -9.28
C ALA A 412 12.69 18.44 -8.16
N VAL A 413 12.48 18.08 -6.89
CA VAL A 413 12.91 18.89 -5.74
C VAL A 413 14.44 18.92 -5.54
N LYS A 414 15.20 18.02 -6.20
CA LYS A 414 16.66 18.11 -6.28
C LYS A 414 17.17 19.20 -7.23
N GLN A 415 16.27 19.75 -8.04
CA GLN A 415 16.54 20.86 -8.95
C GLN A 415 15.89 22.14 -8.42
N GLN A 416 16.36 23.29 -8.89
CA GLN A 416 15.68 24.56 -8.65
C GLN A 416 14.34 24.58 -9.39
N ASP A 417 13.33 25.23 -8.82
CA ASP A 417 11.95 25.26 -9.34
C ASP A 417 11.90 25.76 -10.79
N GLU A 418 12.78 26.71 -11.14
CA GLU A 418 12.88 27.32 -12.47
C GLU A 418 13.20 26.31 -13.58
N PHE A 419 13.74 25.13 -13.22
CA PHE A 419 14.10 24.06 -14.17
C PHE A 419 13.09 22.92 -14.22
N TRP A 420 11.94 23.06 -13.54
CA TRP A 420 10.90 22.02 -13.58
C TRP A 420 10.22 21.97 -14.94
N ASP A 421 10.23 20.81 -15.56
CA ASP A 421 9.55 20.56 -16.84
C ASP A 421 8.10 20.13 -16.60
N ILE A 422 7.19 21.08 -16.73
CA ILE A 422 5.75 20.88 -16.51
C ILE A 422 5.13 19.90 -17.51
N ASN A 423 5.62 19.85 -18.76
CA ASN A 423 5.15 18.85 -19.73
C ASN A 423 5.48 17.43 -19.26
N LYS A 424 6.72 17.23 -18.81
CA LYS A 424 7.15 15.94 -18.28
C LYS A 424 6.38 15.57 -17.01
N MET A 425 6.24 16.49 -16.07
CA MET A 425 5.51 16.27 -14.82
C MET A 425 4.05 15.87 -15.10
N TRP A 426 3.38 16.56 -16.03
CA TRP A 426 2.02 16.18 -16.44
C TRP A 426 1.98 14.81 -17.12
N GLY A 427 2.94 14.53 -18.00
CA GLY A 427 3.08 13.23 -18.65
C GLY A 427 3.25 12.09 -17.67
N ASP A 428 4.16 12.26 -16.69
CA ASP A 428 4.40 11.28 -15.63
C ASP A 428 3.14 11.08 -14.74
N MET A 429 2.40 12.17 -14.44
CA MET A 429 1.15 12.15 -13.69
C MET A 429 0.03 11.37 -14.40
N CYS A 430 -0.01 11.44 -15.73
CA CYS A 430 -1.00 10.76 -16.56
C CYS A 430 -0.59 9.35 -17.00
N LEU A 431 0.62 8.89 -16.66
CA LEU A 431 1.15 7.60 -17.12
C LEU A 431 0.48 6.45 -16.36
N ARG A 432 -0.52 5.85 -16.97
CA ARG A 432 -1.31 4.74 -16.38
C ARG A 432 -1.62 3.66 -17.40
N ARG A 433 -1.82 2.44 -16.90
CA ARG A 433 -2.30 1.34 -17.74
C ARG A 433 -3.79 1.53 -18.08
N PRO A 434 -4.21 1.28 -19.33
CA PRO A 434 -5.62 1.39 -19.73
C PRO A 434 -6.51 0.44 -18.91
N GLY A 435 -7.59 0.98 -18.32
CA GLY A 435 -8.53 0.21 -17.53
C GLY A 435 -8.14 -0.08 -16.08
N GLU A 436 -6.91 0.24 -15.65
CA GLU A 436 -6.37 -0.12 -14.33
C GLU A 436 -6.38 1.07 -13.35
N GLY A 437 -6.81 0.83 -12.10
CA GLY A 437 -6.85 1.81 -11.03
C GLY A 437 -5.47 2.06 -10.39
N THR A 438 -5.22 3.27 -9.94
CA THR A 438 -3.97 3.66 -9.28
C THR A 438 -4.21 4.47 -8.00
N VAL A 439 -3.36 4.25 -7.00
CA VAL A 439 -3.25 5.08 -5.80
C VAL A 439 -2.09 6.05 -6.00
N ALA A 440 -2.38 7.34 -6.08
CA ALA A 440 -1.36 8.39 -6.18
C ALA A 440 -0.81 8.74 -4.81
N TYR A 441 0.49 9.07 -4.73
CA TYR A 441 1.11 9.52 -3.49
C TYR A 441 2.39 10.31 -3.78
N VAL A 442 2.75 11.19 -2.85
CA VAL A 442 4.00 11.97 -2.91
C VAL A 442 5.15 11.19 -2.30
N GLU A 443 4.90 10.61 -1.14
CA GLU A 443 5.81 9.76 -0.38
C GLU A 443 5.00 8.79 0.50
N SER A 444 5.48 7.56 0.63
CA SER A 444 5.08 6.56 1.61
C SER A 444 6.16 6.45 2.69
N HIS A 445 6.13 5.39 3.51
CA HIS A 445 7.21 5.09 4.44
C HIS A 445 8.56 4.90 3.73
N ASP A 446 8.60 4.36 2.51
CA ASP A 446 9.84 4.01 1.79
C ASP A 446 10.72 5.21 1.46
N GLN A 447 10.13 6.35 1.09
CA GLN A 447 10.88 7.52 0.65
C GLN A 447 11.59 8.26 1.78
N ALA A 448 11.19 8.00 3.03
CA ALA A 448 11.76 8.63 4.22
C ALA A 448 12.58 7.67 5.09
N LEU A 449 12.78 6.42 4.65
CA LEU A 449 13.55 5.40 5.36
C LEU A 449 15.03 5.74 5.46
N VAL A 450 15.65 5.18 6.46
CA VAL A 450 17.05 5.27 6.90
C VAL A 450 18.03 5.84 5.87
N GLY A 451 18.51 7.05 6.14
CA GLY A 451 19.49 7.73 5.27
C GLY A 451 18.88 8.56 4.14
N ASP A 452 17.56 8.58 4.01
CA ASP A 452 16.85 9.47 3.08
C ASP A 452 16.07 10.57 3.85
N GLN A 453 15.24 11.35 3.17
CA GLN A 453 14.63 12.56 3.72
C GLN A 453 13.17 12.66 3.31
N THR A 454 12.31 13.18 4.20
CA THR A 454 10.93 13.55 3.87
C THR A 454 10.90 14.64 2.79
N MET A 455 9.80 14.73 2.05
CA MET A 455 9.61 15.76 1.02
C MET A 455 9.79 17.17 1.57
N ILE A 456 9.20 17.44 2.72
CA ILE A 456 9.32 18.76 3.33
C ILE A 456 10.75 19.06 3.75
N PHE A 457 11.49 18.07 4.27
CA PHE A 457 12.90 18.28 4.63
C PHE A 457 13.80 18.49 3.41
N ARG A 458 13.50 17.81 2.28
CA ARG A 458 14.20 18.08 1.00
C ARG A 458 13.99 19.51 0.49
N LEU A 459 12.83 20.11 0.77
CA LEU A 459 12.49 21.47 0.38
C LEU A 459 13.09 22.52 1.32
N ALA A 460 13.05 22.29 2.62
CA ALA A 460 13.37 23.27 3.67
C ALA A 460 14.74 23.06 4.32
N GLY A 461 15.27 21.84 4.32
CA GLY A 461 16.50 21.48 4.99
C GLY A 461 16.50 21.80 6.48
N ALA A 462 17.66 22.04 7.05
CA ALA A 462 17.83 22.30 8.48
C ALA A 462 17.08 23.55 9.00
N ASN A 463 16.61 24.44 8.11
CA ASN A 463 15.80 25.60 8.51
C ASN A 463 14.49 25.19 9.23
N MET A 464 14.01 23.95 9.03
CA MET A 464 12.85 23.42 9.76
C MET A 464 13.05 23.36 11.29
N TYR A 465 14.29 23.32 11.77
CA TYR A 465 14.57 23.26 13.21
C TYR A 465 14.64 24.64 13.88
N THR A 466 14.75 25.72 13.09
CA THR A 466 14.96 27.05 13.61
C THR A 466 13.94 28.09 13.15
N ASP A 467 13.31 27.91 11.99
CA ASP A 467 12.56 28.99 11.32
C ASP A 467 11.07 28.65 11.08
N MET A 468 10.55 27.65 11.80
CA MET A 468 9.15 27.24 11.71
C MET A 468 8.19 28.04 12.60
N GLU A 469 8.67 29.04 13.36
CA GLU A 469 7.77 29.97 14.05
C GLU A 469 7.02 30.87 13.05
N LYS A 470 5.71 31.08 13.28
CA LYS A 470 4.85 31.89 12.39
C LYS A 470 5.35 33.30 12.17
N ASN A 471 6.03 33.88 13.18
CA ASN A 471 6.57 35.22 13.12
C ASN A 471 7.96 35.31 12.45
N THR A 472 8.57 34.19 12.12
CA THR A 472 9.89 34.14 11.46
C THR A 472 9.71 34.11 9.95
N HIS A 473 10.32 35.10 9.25
CA HIS A 473 10.33 35.13 7.79
C HIS A 473 11.65 34.53 7.28
N ASN A 474 11.52 33.40 6.59
CA ASN A 474 12.64 32.76 5.91
C ASN A 474 12.18 32.33 4.50
N PRO A 475 12.76 32.87 3.42
CA PRO A 475 12.35 32.57 2.04
C PRO A 475 12.45 31.07 1.69
N VAL A 476 13.34 30.31 2.33
CA VAL A 476 13.47 28.86 2.13
C VAL A 476 12.26 28.13 2.71
N ILE A 477 11.82 28.52 3.92
CA ILE A 477 10.64 27.96 4.56
C ILE A 477 9.36 28.35 3.82
N ASP A 478 9.24 29.63 3.43
CA ASP A 478 8.06 30.12 2.68
C ASP A 478 7.92 29.38 1.34
N ARG A 479 9.05 29.20 0.60
CA ARG A 479 9.10 28.35 -0.60
C ARG A 479 8.71 26.90 -0.30
N ALA A 480 9.25 26.29 0.75
CA ALA A 480 9.02 24.91 1.10
C ALA A 480 7.54 24.64 1.42
N ILE A 481 6.91 25.52 2.21
CA ILE A 481 5.49 25.44 2.56
C ILE A 481 4.62 25.59 1.31
N ALA A 482 4.91 26.58 0.43
CA ALA A 482 4.15 26.77 -0.80
C ALA A 482 4.22 25.55 -1.71
N LEU A 483 5.43 25.05 -1.98
CA LEU A 483 5.63 23.88 -2.85
C LEU A 483 5.07 22.59 -2.26
N HIS A 484 5.20 22.36 -0.94
CA HIS A 484 4.65 21.18 -0.29
C HIS A 484 3.13 21.09 -0.49
N LYS A 485 2.40 22.18 -0.31
CA LYS A 485 0.97 22.27 -0.57
C LYS A 485 0.64 21.96 -2.05
N MET A 486 1.35 22.58 -2.98
CA MET A 486 1.13 22.42 -4.42
C MET A 486 1.44 20.98 -4.88
N ILE A 487 2.54 20.39 -4.43
CA ILE A 487 2.96 19.02 -4.76
C ILE A 487 1.87 18.03 -4.35
N ARG A 488 1.36 18.15 -3.13
CA ARG A 488 0.32 17.25 -2.60
C ARG A 488 -0.99 17.39 -3.38
N LEU A 489 -1.47 18.62 -3.59
CA LEU A 489 -2.68 18.87 -4.34
C LEU A 489 -2.57 18.39 -5.80
N PHE A 490 -1.44 18.66 -6.47
CA PHE A 490 -1.21 18.23 -7.85
C PHE A 490 -1.21 16.70 -7.98
N THR A 491 -0.56 16.01 -7.05
CA THR A 491 -0.51 14.55 -7.02
C THR A 491 -1.90 13.94 -6.82
N MET A 492 -2.64 14.42 -5.83
CA MET A 492 -3.97 13.92 -5.53
C MET A 492 -4.95 14.18 -6.68
N ALA A 493 -4.97 15.41 -7.21
CA ALA A 493 -5.92 15.81 -8.24
C ALA A 493 -5.62 15.19 -9.61
N GLY A 494 -4.35 14.95 -9.96
CA GLY A 494 -3.91 14.47 -11.27
C GLY A 494 -3.54 12.99 -11.34
N GLY A 495 -3.05 12.42 -10.23
CA GLY A 495 -2.23 11.21 -10.24
C GLY A 495 -2.94 9.85 -10.10
N GLY A 496 -4.20 9.77 -9.71
CA GLY A 496 -4.84 8.47 -9.46
C GLY A 496 -6.34 8.53 -9.23
N GLU A 497 -6.96 7.39 -9.01
CA GLU A 497 -8.34 7.23 -8.57
C GLU A 497 -8.45 7.09 -7.04
N SER A 498 -7.31 7.19 -6.36
CA SER A 498 -7.16 7.16 -4.90
C SER A 498 -5.91 7.92 -4.51
N TYR A 499 -5.79 8.28 -3.24
CA TYR A 499 -4.66 9.03 -2.72
C TYR A 499 -4.16 8.45 -1.41
N LEU A 500 -2.83 8.36 -1.24
CA LEU A 500 -2.17 7.91 -0.02
C LEU A 500 -1.29 9.01 0.56
N ASN A 501 -1.34 9.15 1.87
CA ASN A 501 -0.46 9.95 2.70
C ASN A 501 0.15 9.11 3.82
N PHE A 502 1.46 9.18 4.00
CA PHE A 502 2.11 8.58 5.16
C PHE A 502 2.00 9.50 6.38
N MET A 503 1.75 8.91 7.55
CA MET A 503 1.51 9.63 8.80
C MET A 503 2.55 10.71 9.10
N GLY A 504 2.08 11.93 9.37
CA GLY A 504 2.90 13.10 9.65
C GLY A 504 3.22 13.95 8.41
N ASN A 505 3.11 13.41 7.20
CA ASN A 505 3.40 14.17 5.99
C ASN A 505 2.35 15.25 5.73
N GLU A 506 1.12 15.07 6.20
CA GLU A 506 0.03 16.04 6.09
C GLU A 506 0.36 17.38 6.75
N PHE A 507 1.09 17.36 7.86
CA PHE A 507 1.55 18.59 8.52
C PHE A 507 3.03 18.90 8.28
N GLY A 508 3.72 18.11 7.45
CA GLY A 508 5.14 18.31 7.13
C GLY A 508 6.07 17.96 8.29
N HIS A 509 5.88 16.77 8.91
CA HIS A 509 6.80 16.27 9.94
C HIS A 509 8.24 16.30 9.43
N PRO A 510 9.21 16.90 10.15
CA PRO A 510 10.52 17.21 9.60
C PRO A 510 11.45 16.00 9.50
N GLU A 511 11.24 14.98 10.33
CA GLU A 511 12.23 13.93 10.54
C GLU A 511 11.96 12.73 9.61
N TRP A 512 13.06 12.15 9.12
CA TRP A 512 13.05 10.86 8.44
C TRP A 512 12.73 9.71 9.41
N ILE A 513 12.74 8.48 8.93
CA ILE A 513 12.47 7.29 9.73
C ILE A 513 13.77 6.52 9.94
N ASP A 514 14.16 6.32 11.21
CA ASP A 514 15.26 5.44 11.61
C ASP A 514 14.92 4.74 12.92
N PHE A 515 15.08 3.41 12.94
CA PHE A 515 14.74 2.61 14.11
C PHE A 515 15.81 2.62 15.17
N PRO A 516 15.44 2.27 16.42
CA PRO A 516 16.41 1.94 17.46
C PRO A 516 17.34 0.83 16.98
N ARG A 517 18.61 1.13 16.86
CA ARG A 517 19.70 0.23 16.45
C ARG A 517 21.02 0.67 17.05
N GLU A 518 22.03 -0.19 17.05
CA GLU A 518 23.34 0.11 17.63
C GLU A 518 23.94 1.41 17.05
N GLY A 519 23.84 1.60 15.72
CA GLY A 519 24.40 2.77 15.02
C GLY A 519 23.82 4.13 15.42
N ASN A 520 22.61 4.16 16.03
CA ASN A 520 21.99 5.40 16.55
C ASN A 520 21.83 5.38 18.08
N GLY A 521 22.51 4.46 18.79
CA GLY A 521 22.46 4.33 20.24
C GLY A 521 21.10 3.87 20.75
N TRP A 522 20.36 3.06 19.98
CA TRP A 522 19.03 2.53 20.30
C TRP A 522 17.98 3.63 20.52
N SER A 523 18.13 4.76 19.81
CA SER A 523 17.28 5.94 19.96
C SER A 523 15.98 5.80 19.22
N PHE A 524 14.86 6.17 19.86
CA PHE A 524 13.53 6.32 19.24
C PHE A 524 13.31 7.70 18.62
N HIS A 525 14.32 8.58 18.59
CA HIS A 525 14.15 9.97 18.15
C HIS A 525 13.53 10.09 16.75
N TYR A 526 13.96 9.24 15.81
CA TYR A 526 13.45 9.19 14.44
C TYR A 526 12.40 8.10 14.21
N CYS A 527 11.92 7.45 15.28
CA CYS A 527 10.92 6.39 15.23
C CYS A 527 9.65 6.77 15.99
N ARG A 528 9.17 8.00 15.75
CA ARG A 528 7.98 8.58 16.38
C ARG A 528 7.38 9.66 15.50
N ARG A 529 6.17 10.13 15.85
CA ARG A 529 5.55 11.30 15.26
C ARG A 529 5.27 12.34 16.32
N GLN A 530 5.77 13.56 16.11
CA GLN A 530 5.66 14.68 17.05
C GLN A 530 4.39 15.48 16.75
N TRP A 531 3.25 14.97 17.23
CA TRP A 531 1.94 15.61 17.08
C TRP A 531 1.89 17.01 17.71
N SER A 532 2.71 17.28 18.73
CA SER A 532 2.85 18.59 19.36
C SER A 532 3.28 19.67 18.37
N LEU A 533 4.00 19.34 17.29
CA LEU A 533 4.39 20.30 16.26
C LEU A 533 3.17 20.90 15.53
N LYS A 534 2.23 20.05 15.11
CA LYS A 534 1.01 20.52 14.42
C LYS A 534 0.08 21.26 15.38
N ASN A 535 0.03 20.84 16.65
CA ASN A 535 -0.85 21.38 17.66
C ASN A 535 -0.34 22.70 18.27
N ASN A 536 0.92 23.06 18.02
CA ASN A 536 1.49 24.31 18.50
C ASN A 536 1.09 25.48 17.61
N GLU A 537 0.19 26.34 18.11
CA GLU A 537 -0.32 27.50 17.39
C GLU A 537 0.76 28.53 16.97
N GLN A 538 1.94 28.49 17.57
CA GLN A 538 3.06 29.37 17.21
C GLN A 538 3.84 28.88 16.00
N LEU A 539 3.66 27.60 15.60
CA LEU A 539 4.41 26.98 14.52
C LEU A 539 3.61 26.88 13.20
N LYS A 540 4.33 26.86 12.10
CA LYS A 540 3.78 26.82 10.74
C LYS A 540 3.23 25.45 10.32
N TYR A 541 3.49 24.38 11.10
CA TYR A 541 2.99 23.03 10.80
C TYR A 541 1.46 22.95 10.72
N GLY A 542 0.75 23.75 11.55
CA GLY A 542 -0.70 23.85 11.49
C GLY A 542 -1.21 24.34 10.13
N TRP A 543 -0.49 25.23 9.44
CA TRP A 543 -0.87 25.70 8.10
C TRP A 543 -0.90 24.59 7.05
N LEU A 544 0.05 23.64 7.13
CA LEU A 544 0.10 22.48 6.23
C LEU A 544 -1.01 21.49 6.55
N ASN A 545 -1.27 21.24 7.84
CA ASN A 545 -2.37 20.40 8.31
C ASN A 545 -3.74 20.92 7.85
N ASP A 546 -3.98 22.23 8.02
CA ASP A 546 -5.23 22.87 7.63
C ASP A 546 -5.44 22.83 6.11
N PHE A 547 -4.35 23.00 5.35
CA PHE A 547 -4.39 22.86 3.89
C PHE A 547 -4.73 21.43 3.47
N ASP A 548 -4.13 20.43 4.09
CA ASP A 548 -4.39 19.02 3.79
C ASP A 548 -5.85 18.65 4.07
N HIS A 549 -6.36 19.03 5.24
CA HIS A 549 -7.76 18.84 5.61
C HIS A 549 -8.73 19.44 4.59
N ASP A 550 -8.55 20.72 4.24
CA ASP A 550 -9.46 21.40 3.33
C ASP A 550 -9.33 20.90 1.88
N MET A 551 -8.12 20.52 1.46
CA MET A 551 -7.87 19.85 0.19
C MET A 551 -8.66 18.54 0.08
N LEU A 552 -8.63 17.71 1.12
CA LEU A 552 -9.41 16.47 1.18
C LEU A 552 -10.92 16.76 1.18
N ALA A 553 -11.37 17.74 1.95
CA ALA A 553 -12.79 18.09 2.06
C ALA A 553 -13.37 18.53 0.70
N VAL A 554 -12.73 19.48 0.01
CA VAL A 554 -13.15 20.00 -1.30
C VAL A 554 -13.19 18.90 -2.36
N THR A 555 -12.17 18.05 -2.39
CA THR A 555 -12.06 16.99 -3.40
C THR A 555 -13.04 15.83 -3.15
N LYS A 556 -13.35 15.53 -1.89
CA LYS A 556 -14.38 14.55 -1.52
C LYS A 556 -15.78 15.04 -1.88
N GLU A 557 -16.10 16.29 -1.57
CA GLU A 557 -17.38 16.88 -1.92
C GLU A 557 -17.65 16.79 -3.43
N SER A 558 -16.64 17.06 -4.22
CA SER A 558 -16.69 17.00 -5.69
C SER A 558 -16.45 15.60 -6.26
N LYS A 559 -16.24 14.59 -5.42
CA LYS A 559 -16.05 13.18 -5.80
C LYS A 559 -15.01 13.00 -6.93
N ILE A 560 -13.84 13.67 -6.83
CA ILE A 560 -12.89 13.72 -7.94
C ILE A 560 -12.45 12.33 -8.43
N PHE A 561 -12.41 11.33 -7.55
CA PHE A 561 -12.01 9.96 -7.90
C PHE A 561 -13.09 9.19 -8.69
N SER A 562 -14.31 9.71 -8.82
CA SER A 562 -15.32 9.16 -9.72
C SER A 562 -14.98 9.36 -11.21
N GLN A 563 -14.16 10.36 -11.52
CA GLN A 563 -13.62 10.59 -12.86
C GLN A 563 -12.19 10.09 -12.94
N ARG A 564 -11.93 9.13 -13.83
CA ARG A 564 -10.64 8.45 -13.91
C ARG A 564 -9.48 9.37 -14.31
N MET A 565 -9.65 10.16 -15.36
CA MET A 565 -8.60 11.02 -15.91
C MET A 565 -8.97 12.49 -15.74
N ALA A 566 -7.99 13.29 -15.34
CA ALA A 566 -8.12 14.73 -15.39
C ALA A 566 -8.01 15.24 -16.85
N ASN A 567 -8.78 16.27 -17.17
CA ASN A 567 -8.83 16.86 -18.51
C ASN A 567 -7.96 18.13 -18.55
N LEU A 568 -6.85 18.09 -19.25
CA LEU A 568 -6.00 19.26 -19.44
C LEU A 568 -6.79 20.34 -20.18
N GLN A 569 -6.90 21.53 -19.58
CA GLN A 569 -7.58 22.70 -20.16
C GLN A 569 -6.58 23.68 -20.78
N LEU A 570 -5.48 23.95 -20.10
CA LEU A 570 -4.45 24.86 -20.54
C LEU A 570 -3.08 24.46 -19.98
N MET A 571 -2.06 24.56 -20.81
CA MET A 571 -0.67 24.43 -20.37
C MET A 571 0.18 25.52 -21.01
N LYS A 572 0.92 26.26 -20.18
CA LYS A 572 1.93 27.22 -20.57
C LYS A 572 3.26 26.80 -19.96
N ALA A 573 3.91 25.86 -20.61
CA ALA A 573 5.11 25.21 -20.06
C ALA A 573 6.29 26.17 -19.82
N PRO A 574 6.57 27.16 -20.68
CA PRO A 574 7.61 28.17 -20.41
C PRO A 574 7.34 29.02 -19.16
N GLU A 575 6.08 29.25 -18.83
CA GLU A 575 5.63 29.99 -17.65
C GLU A 575 5.41 29.05 -16.44
N GLN A 576 5.67 27.76 -16.60
CA GLN A 576 5.47 26.72 -15.57
C GLN A 576 4.03 26.69 -15.01
N MET A 577 3.06 26.94 -15.88
CA MET A 577 1.65 27.03 -15.53
C MET A 577 0.85 25.95 -16.24
N LEU A 578 -0.09 25.31 -15.53
CA LEU A 578 -1.10 24.44 -16.12
C LEU A 578 -2.44 24.55 -15.40
N CYS A 579 -3.50 24.22 -16.13
CA CYS A 579 -4.85 24.07 -15.63
C CYS A 579 -5.45 22.78 -16.17
N PHE A 580 -6.07 21.99 -15.31
CA PHE A 580 -6.86 20.83 -15.70
C PHE A 580 -8.17 20.79 -14.91
N ALA A 581 -9.17 20.12 -15.47
CA ALA A 581 -10.46 19.90 -14.83
C ALA A 581 -10.64 18.44 -14.47
N ARG A 582 -11.30 18.19 -13.34
CA ARG A 582 -11.70 16.87 -12.90
C ARG A 582 -13.02 16.97 -12.13
N THR A 583 -14.05 16.26 -12.59
CA THR A 583 -15.44 16.43 -12.16
C THR A 583 -15.91 17.89 -12.36
N ASP A 584 -16.32 18.56 -11.30
CA ASP A 584 -16.74 19.96 -11.28
C ASP A 584 -15.65 20.93 -10.77
N LEU A 585 -14.40 20.45 -10.63
CA LEU A 585 -13.28 21.25 -10.17
C LEU A 585 -12.29 21.54 -11.29
N PHE A 586 -11.83 22.80 -11.35
CA PHE A 586 -10.69 23.25 -12.13
C PHE A 586 -9.52 23.49 -11.18
N PHE A 587 -8.39 22.85 -11.46
CA PHE A 587 -7.15 22.97 -10.71
C PHE A 587 -6.14 23.78 -11.52
N VAL A 588 -5.74 24.93 -11.00
CA VAL A 588 -4.80 25.84 -11.65
C VAL A 588 -3.51 25.89 -10.83
N PHE A 589 -2.38 25.66 -11.47
CA PHE A 589 -1.06 25.69 -10.83
C PHE A 589 -0.13 26.66 -11.56
N ASN A 590 0.57 27.50 -10.80
CA ASN A 590 1.72 28.27 -11.26
C ASN A 590 2.92 27.88 -10.41
N PHE A 591 3.79 27.03 -10.94
CA PHE A 591 5.00 26.57 -10.26
C PHE A 591 6.17 27.56 -10.40
N HIS A 592 6.03 28.60 -11.20
CA HIS A 592 7.10 29.56 -11.41
C HIS A 592 7.50 30.25 -10.10
N SER A 593 8.82 30.36 -9.87
CA SER A 593 9.39 30.81 -8.60
C SER A 593 9.06 32.26 -8.23
N THR A 594 8.91 33.14 -9.23
CA THR A 594 8.76 34.60 -9.04
C THR A 594 7.75 35.25 -9.96
N ASN A 595 7.37 34.62 -11.08
CA ASN A 595 6.51 35.22 -12.07
C ASN A 595 5.03 34.98 -11.77
N SER A 596 4.34 36.02 -11.32
CA SER A 596 2.88 36.03 -11.21
C SER A 596 2.25 36.35 -12.54
N LEU A 597 1.29 35.55 -12.98
CA LEU A 597 0.67 35.64 -14.28
C LEU A 597 -0.62 36.47 -14.20
N GLN A 598 -0.73 37.53 -15.05
CA GLN A 598 -1.91 38.36 -15.13
C GLN A 598 -2.69 38.05 -16.40
N ASN A 599 -4.01 38.25 -16.33
CA ASN A 599 -4.92 38.15 -17.47
C ASN A 599 -4.81 36.76 -18.18
N VAL A 600 -4.67 35.69 -17.44
CA VAL A 600 -4.61 34.34 -18.00
C VAL A 600 -6.02 33.88 -18.36
N LEU A 601 -6.25 33.63 -19.63
CA LEU A 601 -7.52 33.09 -20.12
C LEU A 601 -7.53 31.59 -20.00
N ILE A 602 -8.37 31.07 -19.10
CA ILE A 602 -8.61 29.63 -18.91
C ILE A 602 -9.89 29.27 -19.69
N PRO A 603 -9.83 28.34 -20.66
CA PRO A 603 -11.02 27.88 -21.35
C PRO A 603 -11.91 27.08 -20.40
N VAL A 604 -13.22 27.26 -20.51
CA VAL A 604 -14.22 26.56 -19.73
C VAL A 604 -15.17 25.80 -20.64
N TYR A 605 -15.92 24.86 -20.08
CA TYR A 605 -16.89 24.07 -20.86
C TYR A 605 -18.05 24.96 -21.33
N PRO A 606 -18.67 24.66 -22.49
CA PRO A 606 -19.78 25.46 -23.03
C PRO A 606 -20.99 25.56 -22.09
N ASP A 607 -21.22 24.54 -21.26
CA ASP A 607 -22.32 24.41 -20.30
C ASP A 607 -21.98 24.98 -18.90
N THR A 608 -20.78 25.51 -18.70
CA THR A 608 -20.39 26.15 -17.44
C THR A 608 -21.23 27.42 -17.22
N LYS A 609 -21.95 27.45 -16.10
CA LYS A 609 -22.76 28.62 -15.71
C LYS A 609 -21.96 29.63 -14.89
N GLU A 610 -21.23 29.12 -13.91
CA GLU A 610 -20.41 29.90 -12.99
C GLU A 610 -19.12 29.15 -12.68
N LEU A 611 -18.05 29.88 -12.41
CA LEU A 611 -16.78 29.34 -11.92
C LEU A 611 -16.31 30.21 -10.75
N THR A 612 -16.23 29.59 -9.57
CA THR A 612 -15.96 30.26 -8.30
C THR A 612 -14.69 29.69 -7.64
N VAL A 613 -13.79 30.54 -7.16
CA VAL A 613 -12.64 30.09 -6.34
C VAL A 613 -13.15 29.59 -5.00
N VAL A 614 -12.88 28.31 -4.71
CA VAL A 614 -13.25 27.64 -3.46
C VAL A 614 -12.07 27.44 -2.52
N MET A 615 -10.84 27.39 -3.07
CA MET A 615 -9.62 27.21 -2.28
C MET A 615 -8.41 27.79 -3.02
N SER A 616 -7.49 28.41 -2.28
CA SER A 616 -6.19 28.83 -2.79
C SER A 616 -5.08 28.43 -1.81
N SER A 617 -3.97 27.90 -2.33
CA SER A 617 -2.79 27.63 -1.50
C SER A 617 -2.14 28.91 -0.95
N ASP A 618 -2.52 30.09 -1.48
CA ASP A 618 -2.06 31.42 -1.08
C ASP A 618 -2.96 32.07 0.00
N ASP A 619 -4.00 31.38 0.49
CA ASP A 619 -4.85 31.89 1.56
C ASP A 619 -4.08 32.08 2.86
N HIS A 620 -4.37 33.15 3.60
CA HIS A 620 -3.72 33.48 4.87
C HIS A 620 -3.82 32.35 5.91
N LYS A 621 -4.92 31.61 5.92
CA LYS A 621 -5.12 30.47 6.82
C LYS A 621 -4.10 29.32 6.61
N TYR A 622 -3.46 29.28 5.43
CA TYR A 622 -2.40 28.33 5.10
C TYR A 622 -1.01 28.97 5.05
N GLY A 623 -0.85 30.19 5.63
CA GLY A 623 0.40 30.92 5.62
C GLY A 623 0.75 31.57 4.29
N GLY A 624 -0.22 31.76 3.41
CA GLY A 624 -0.09 32.49 2.14
C GLY A 624 -0.28 34.00 2.32
N PHE A 625 -0.15 34.72 1.22
CA PHE A 625 -0.22 36.19 1.18
C PHE A 625 -1.61 36.74 0.88
N GLY A 626 -2.59 35.91 0.53
CA GLY A 626 -3.96 36.31 0.26
C GLY A 626 -4.15 37.10 -1.05
N ASN A 627 -3.31 36.86 -2.05
CA ASN A 627 -3.37 37.56 -3.33
C ASN A 627 -4.49 37.05 -4.24
N VAL A 628 -5.16 35.94 -3.92
CA VAL A 628 -6.24 35.37 -4.73
C VAL A 628 -7.58 35.71 -4.08
N ALA A 629 -8.43 36.39 -4.83
CA ALA A 629 -9.79 36.69 -4.36
C ALA A 629 -10.71 35.48 -4.51
N HIS A 630 -11.43 35.15 -3.44
CA HIS A 630 -12.52 34.17 -3.48
C HIS A 630 -13.77 34.82 -4.06
N GLN A 631 -13.93 34.69 -5.39
CA GLN A 631 -15.03 35.28 -6.12
C GLN A 631 -15.51 34.37 -7.25
N THR A 632 -16.71 34.64 -7.75
CA THR A 632 -17.22 34.07 -8.99
C THR A 632 -16.74 34.94 -10.15
N TYR A 633 -16.20 34.31 -11.19
CA TYR A 633 -15.64 35.00 -12.34
C TYR A 633 -16.65 35.13 -13.47
N GLU A 634 -16.67 36.29 -14.12
CA GLU A 634 -17.40 36.52 -15.37
C GLU A 634 -16.67 35.87 -16.56
N PHE A 635 -17.47 35.41 -17.54
CA PHE A 635 -16.92 34.78 -18.74
C PHE A 635 -16.66 35.86 -19.82
N LYS A 636 -15.56 35.63 -20.53
CA LYS A 636 -15.24 36.32 -21.80
C LYS A 636 -15.42 35.34 -22.93
N GLU A 637 -15.89 35.77 -24.07
CA GLU A 637 -16.07 34.90 -25.25
C GLU A 637 -15.19 35.42 -26.39
N PHE A 638 -14.39 34.50 -26.97
CA PHE A 638 -13.56 34.75 -28.15
C PHE A 638 -13.69 33.57 -29.09
N ASP A 639 -13.99 33.78 -30.34
CA ASP A 639 -14.10 32.75 -31.38
C ASP A 639 -15.01 31.57 -31.01
N GLY A 640 -16.10 31.86 -30.27
CA GLY A 640 -17.05 30.84 -29.82
C GLY A 640 -16.56 29.98 -28.64
N VAL A 641 -15.42 30.31 -28.03
CA VAL A 641 -14.91 29.66 -26.82
C VAL A 641 -15.08 30.63 -25.65
N ARG A 642 -15.57 30.08 -24.54
CA ARG A 642 -15.74 30.83 -23.28
C ARG A 642 -14.49 30.67 -22.41
N TYR A 643 -14.08 31.76 -21.77
CA TYR A 643 -12.90 31.85 -20.92
C TYR A 643 -13.22 32.57 -19.62
N VAL A 644 -12.53 32.17 -18.53
CA VAL A 644 -12.36 33.03 -17.36
C VAL A 644 -10.99 33.68 -17.40
N GLU A 645 -10.87 34.90 -16.94
CA GLU A 645 -9.61 35.62 -16.84
C GLU A 645 -9.12 35.64 -15.40
N LEU A 646 -7.97 35.00 -15.13
CA LEU A 646 -7.41 34.83 -13.79
C LEU A 646 -6.10 35.61 -13.63
N TYR A 647 -5.89 36.10 -12.40
CA TYR A 647 -4.57 36.41 -11.86
C TYR A 647 -4.09 35.19 -11.07
N ILE A 648 -2.89 34.71 -11.38
CA ILE A 648 -2.33 33.49 -10.78
C ILE A 648 -0.96 33.85 -10.18
N PRO A 649 -0.87 34.00 -8.84
CA PRO A 649 0.40 34.34 -8.19
C PRO A 649 1.46 33.26 -8.41
N ALA A 650 2.74 33.62 -8.30
CA ALA A 650 3.85 32.68 -8.30
C ALA A 650 3.72 31.66 -7.15
N ARG A 651 4.15 30.42 -7.39
CA ARG A 651 4.06 29.30 -6.42
C ARG A 651 2.69 29.18 -5.77
N THR A 652 1.64 29.21 -6.59
CA THR A 652 0.26 29.16 -6.11
C THR A 652 -0.54 28.10 -6.86
N ALA A 653 -1.39 27.40 -6.12
CA ALA A 653 -2.44 26.54 -6.65
C ALA A 653 -3.80 27.11 -6.29
N ILE A 654 -4.74 27.07 -7.25
CA ILE A 654 -6.12 27.57 -7.09
C ILE A 654 -7.09 26.45 -7.48
N ILE A 655 -8.12 26.25 -6.68
CA ILE A 655 -9.23 25.36 -7.03
C ILE A 655 -10.46 26.21 -7.28
N LEU A 656 -11.05 26.05 -8.48
CA LEU A 656 -12.32 26.66 -8.82
C LEU A 656 -13.38 25.59 -8.97
N LYS A 657 -14.57 25.85 -8.46
CA LYS A 657 -15.74 24.98 -8.57
C LYS A 657 -16.67 25.47 -9.63
N GLU A 658 -17.03 24.58 -10.55
CA GLU A 658 -17.96 24.81 -11.64
C GLU A 658 -19.40 24.56 -11.20
N THR A 659 -20.32 25.45 -11.59
CA THR A 659 -21.74 25.11 -11.64
C THR A 659 -22.16 25.05 -13.11
N LYS A 660 -23.03 24.08 -13.44
CA LYS A 660 -23.53 23.89 -14.81
C LYS A 660 -24.91 24.46 -14.98
N GLU A 661 -25.23 24.89 -16.20
CA GLU A 661 -26.60 25.20 -16.57
C GLU A 661 -27.43 23.91 -16.47
N GLN A 662 -28.54 23.98 -15.76
CA GLN A 662 -29.48 22.85 -15.76
C GLN A 662 -29.98 22.67 -17.20
N PRO A 663 -30.01 21.45 -17.76
CA PRO A 663 -30.60 21.23 -19.05
C PRO A 663 -32.02 21.80 -19.02
N LYS A 664 -32.34 22.68 -19.94
CA LYS A 664 -33.74 23.16 -20.12
C LYS A 664 -34.56 21.89 -20.33
N VAL A 665 -35.37 21.53 -19.35
CA VAL A 665 -36.42 20.53 -19.55
C VAL A 665 -37.34 21.20 -20.59
N GLU A 666 -37.23 20.79 -21.86
CA GLU A 666 -38.23 21.13 -22.85
C GLU A 666 -39.56 20.69 -22.26
N ALA A 667 -40.42 21.67 -22.02
CA ALA A 667 -41.74 21.38 -21.49
C ALA A 667 -42.43 20.43 -22.48
N VAL A 668 -42.66 19.20 -22.03
CA VAL A 668 -43.48 18.27 -22.79
C VAL A 668 -44.79 18.98 -23.03
N PRO A 669 -45.23 19.17 -24.30
CA PRO A 669 -46.47 19.84 -24.56
C PRO A 669 -47.59 19.15 -23.79
N GLU A 670 -48.31 19.92 -23.00
CA GLU A 670 -49.51 19.48 -22.27
C GLU A 670 -50.42 18.80 -23.26
N ILE A 671 -50.61 17.50 -23.08
CA ILE A 671 -51.64 16.76 -23.80
C ILE A 671 -52.99 17.28 -23.28
N VAL A 672 -53.64 18.11 -24.04
CA VAL A 672 -55.00 18.55 -23.79
C VAL A 672 -55.87 17.33 -23.81
N GLU A 673 -56.36 16.90 -22.63
CA GLU A 673 -57.36 15.87 -22.47
C GLU A 673 -58.65 16.31 -23.17
N ALA A 674 -59.10 15.49 -24.10
CA ALA A 674 -60.44 15.62 -24.67
C ALA A 674 -61.51 15.20 -23.62
N PRO A 675 -62.68 15.86 -23.59
CA PRO A 675 -63.64 15.69 -22.50
C PRO A 675 -64.29 14.31 -22.45
N ALA A 676 -64.45 13.83 -21.23
CA ALA A 676 -65.02 12.57 -20.83
C ALA A 676 -66.43 12.32 -21.37
N ALA A 677 -66.65 11.12 -21.89
CA ALA A 677 -68.00 10.58 -22.13
C ALA A 677 -68.39 9.64 -20.98
N VAL A 678 -69.65 9.76 -20.65
CA VAL A 678 -70.42 9.29 -19.53
C VAL A 678 -70.30 7.79 -19.22
N GLU A 679 -70.38 7.46 -17.93
CA GLU A 679 -70.48 6.16 -17.28
C GLU A 679 -71.66 5.32 -17.73
N GLU A 680 -71.45 4.01 -17.92
CA GLU A 680 -72.46 2.99 -17.61
C GLU A 680 -71.85 1.88 -16.74
N THR A 681 -72.52 1.72 -15.61
CA THR A 681 -72.29 0.75 -14.56
C THR A 681 -72.72 -0.64 -14.94
N VAL A 682 -71.92 -1.69 -14.74
CA VAL A 682 -72.41 -3.04 -14.35
C VAL A 682 -71.33 -3.76 -13.53
N ASN A 683 -71.80 -4.37 -12.48
CA ASN A 683 -71.11 -5.01 -11.36
C ASN A 683 -70.92 -6.54 -11.60
N PRO A 684 -70.37 -7.31 -10.65
CA PRO A 684 -69.19 -8.15 -10.85
C PRO A 684 -69.47 -9.67 -10.84
N ASN A 685 -68.53 -10.43 -11.14
CA ASN A 685 -68.21 -11.82 -10.75
C ASN A 685 -67.87 -12.71 -11.97
N GLU A 686 -66.69 -13.22 -11.93
CA GLU A 686 -66.27 -14.63 -12.08
C GLU A 686 -64.88 -14.75 -12.67
N ALA A 687 -64.02 -15.38 -11.95
CA ALA A 687 -62.82 -16.04 -12.44
C ALA A 687 -63.17 -17.52 -12.77
N PRO A 688 -62.29 -18.41 -13.29
CA PRO A 688 -60.90 -18.28 -13.79
C PRO A 688 -60.66 -19.08 -15.09
N ALA A 689 -59.44 -19.06 -15.60
CA ALA A 689 -58.65 -20.23 -16.06
C ALA A 689 -57.61 -19.93 -17.16
N GLU A 690 -56.43 -20.41 -16.91
CA GLU A 690 -55.24 -20.77 -17.71
C GLU A 690 -55.42 -20.91 -19.24
N THR A 691 -54.37 -20.51 -20.01
CA THR A 691 -53.46 -21.40 -20.76
C THR A 691 -52.48 -20.63 -21.67
N ALA A 692 -51.18 -21.02 -21.49
CA ALA A 692 -50.15 -21.31 -22.51
C ALA A 692 -49.85 -20.40 -23.71
N ALA A 693 -48.55 -20.15 -23.83
CA ALA A 693 -47.79 -19.64 -24.98
C ALA A 693 -47.95 -20.49 -26.28
N PRO A 694 -47.47 -20.13 -27.49
CA PRO A 694 -46.04 -20.07 -27.76
C PRO A 694 -45.51 -19.07 -28.84
N ALA A 695 -44.20 -19.11 -28.99
CA ALA A 695 -43.22 -18.49 -29.88
C ALA A 695 -43.55 -18.36 -31.40
N ALA A 696 -42.82 -17.43 -32.07
CA ALA A 696 -42.04 -17.62 -33.32
C ALA A 696 -41.49 -16.28 -33.83
N GLU A 697 -40.19 -16.16 -33.99
CA GLU A 697 -39.32 -16.08 -35.16
C GLU A 697 -39.69 -15.14 -36.32
N ALA A 698 -38.73 -14.30 -36.77
CA ALA A 698 -38.13 -14.17 -38.11
C ALA A 698 -37.27 -12.88 -38.19
N LYS A 699 -35.97 -12.96 -38.37
CA LYS A 699 -35.11 -13.03 -39.58
C LYS A 699 -35.36 -11.93 -40.64
N THR A 700 -34.28 -11.19 -40.92
CA THR A 700 -33.57 -10.97 -42.22
C THR A 700 -33.04 -9.53 -42.28
N THR A 701 -31.98 -9.09 -42.89
CA THR A 701 -30.83 -9.55 -43.67
C THR A 701 -29.96 -8.32 -44.02
N ARG A 702 -28.67 -8.55 -43.98
CA ARG A 702 -27.56 -8.01 -44.81
C ARG A 702 -27.72 -6.75 -45.68
N LYS A 703 -26.71 -5.84 -45.58
CA LYS A 703 -25.87 -5.54 -46.78
C LYS A 703 -24.50 -4.91 -46.42
N ARG A 704 -23.53 -5.50 -47.04
CA ARG A 704 -22.09 -5.26 -47.12
C ARG A 704 -21.77 -4.24 -48.19
N THR A 705 -20.81 -3.34 -48.04
CA THR A 705 -19.97 -2.84 -49.14
C THR A 705 -18.53 -2.56 -48.67
N THR A 706 -17.66 -3.17 -49.41
CA THR A 706 -16.19 -3.06 -49.43
C THR A 706 -15.71 -1.91 -50.30
N LYS A 707 -14.56 -1.29 -49.99
CA LYS A 707 -13.52 -0.78 -50.92
C LYS A 707 -12.24 -0.49 -50.16
N LYS A 708 -11.29 -0.95 -50.56
CA LYS A 708 -9.98 -1.33 -51.02
C LYS A 708 -9.11 -0.14 -51.47
N ALA A 709 -7.81 -0.25 -51.12
CA ALA A 709 -6.56 0.17 -51.74
C ALA A 709 -6.04 1.56 -51.31
N GLU A 710 -4.76 1.88 -51.21
CA GLU A 710 -3.50 1.22 -51.63
C GLU A 710 -2.32 1.91 -50.90
N ALA A 711 -1.17 1.25 -50.93
CA ALA A 711 0.09 1.57 -50.29
C ALA A 711 0.89 2.73 -50.94
N ALA A 712 1.79 3.34 -50.19
CA ALA A 712 3.07 3.81 -50.71
C ALA A 712 4.14 3.87 -49.61
N GLU A 713 5.30 3.34 -49.97
CA GLU A 713 6.56 3.18 -49.24
C GLU A 713 7.31 4.50 -49.00
N GLY A 714 8.17 4.52 -47.99
CA GLY A 714 9.19 5.55 -47.84
C GLY A 714 10.07 5.29 -46.62
N GLU A 715 11.22 4.65 -46.86
CA GLU A 715 12.32 4.44 -45.90
C GLU A 715 12.93 5.73 -45.40
N GLU A 716 13.30 5.77 -44.12
CA GLU A 716 14.59 6.23 -43.68
C GLU A 716 14.88 5.85 -42.22
N ALA A 717 16.11 5.35 -41.95
CA ALA A 717 16.57 4.73 -40.73
C ALA A 717 16.99 5.71 -39.63
N PRO A 718 17.03 5.29 -38.36
CA PRO A 718 17.17 6.17 -37.22
C PRO A 718 18.60 6.35 -36.73
N LYS A 719 18.90 7.55 -36.27
CA LYS A 719 20.11 7.89 -35.51
C LYS A 719 19.99 7.46 -34.05
N LYS A 720 21.03 6.79 -33.58
CA LYS A 720 21.27 6.34 -32.20
C LYS A 720 21.15 7.47 -31.18
N THR A 721 20.32 7.29 -30.18
CA THR A 721 20.34 8.08 -28.94
C THR A 721 20.69 7.18 -27.75
N ARG A 722 21.46 7.77 -26.83
CA ARG A 722 22.10 7.15 -25.68
C ARG A 722 21.08 6.63 -24.65
N LYS A 723 21.39 5.46 -24.06
CA LYS A 723 20.67 4.85 -22.93
C LYS A 723 20.69 5.72 -21.66
N PRO A 724 19.59 5.82 -20.93
CA PRO A 724 19.64 6.22 -19.52
C PRO A 724 20.06 5.03 -18.66
N ARG A 725 20.98 5.27 -17.73
CA ARG A 725 21.43 4.31 -16.72
C ARG A 725 20.38 4.21 -15.63
N THR A 726 19.81 3.06 -15.43
CA THR A 726 19.13 2.70 -14.17
C THR A 726 20.15 2.68 -13.04
N LYS A 727 19.92 3.43 -11.98
CA LYS A 727 20.69 3.33 -10.75
C LYS A 727 20.15 2.17 -9.92
N LYS A 728 21.00 1.19 -9.73
CA LYS A 728 21.00 0.22 -8.66
C LYS A 728 20.88 0.96 -7.33
N ALA A 729 20.04 0.49 -6.44
CA ALA A 729 20.16 0.78 -5.02
C ALA A 729 21.42 0.06 -4.52
N GLU A 730 22.55 0.74 -4.59
CA GLU A 730 23.76 0.33 -3.88
C GLU A 730 23.69 0.96 -2.50
N ALA A 731 23.82 0.12 -1.48
CA ALA A 731 24.18 0.54 -0.15
C ALA A 731 25.47 1.37 -0.25
N VAL A 732 25.40 2.66 0.00
CA VAL A 732 26.55 3.53 0.06
C VAL A 732 27.15 3.37 1.45
N GLU A 733 28.32 2.72 1.51
CA GLU A 733 29.23 2.89 2.65
C GLU A 733 29.66 4.35 2.73
N GLY A 734 29.45 4.93 3.92
CA GLY A 734 30.20 5.99 4.56
C GLY A 734 30.61 7.22 3.73
N GLU A 735 29.85 8.28 3.84
CA GLU A 735 30.42 9.62 3.93
C GLU A 735 30.24 10.15 5.35
N GLU A 736 31.39 10.47 5.97
CA GLU A 736 31.49 11.01 7.33
C GLU A 736 30.66 12.31 7.46
N ALA A 737 29.80 12.33 8.46
CA ALA A 737 29.14 13.54 8.92
C ALA A 737 30.19 14.56 9.41
N PRO A 738 30.00 15.87 9.20
CA PRO A 738 30.93 16.88 9.68
C PRO A 738 30.95 16.91 11.20
N LYS A 739 32.16 16.79 11.78
CA LYS A 739 32.43 16.87 13.24
C LYS A 739 32.00 18.21 13.81
N PRO A 740 31.32 18.26 14.95
CA PRO A 740 30.99 19.51 15.60
C PRO A 740 32.25 20.21 16.16
N ALA A 741 32.26 21.53 16.07
CA ALA A 741 33.29 22.41 16.47
C ALA A 741 33.67 22.26 17.97
N ARG A 742 34.98 22.12 18.26
CA ARG A 742 35.56 22.05 19.60
C ARG A 742 35.39 23.37 20.34
N LYS A 743 34.84 23.33 21.56
CA LYS A 743 34.97 24.40 22.59
C LYS A 743 36.39 24.43 23.14
N PRO A 744 36.89 25.62 23.53
CA PRO A 744 38.28 25.79 24.00
C PRO A 744 38.50 25.22 25.39
N ARG A 745 39.65 24.57 25.56
CA ARG A 745 40.13 23.91 26.79
C ARG A 745 40.88 24.90 27.65
N ALA A 746 40.50 25.03 28.92
CA ALA A 746 41.23 25.73 29.95
C ALA A 746 42.51 24.99 30.35
N LYS A 747 43.58 25.73 30.53
CA LYS A 747 44.91 25.27 31.00
C LYS A 747 44.84 24.80 32.46
N LYS A 748 45.49 23.68 32.76
CA LYS A 748 46.13 23.44 34.06
C LYS A 748 47.44 22.68 33.89
N THR A 749 48.42 23.12 34.61
CA THR A 749 49.86 22.91 34.62
C THR A 749 50.31 21.63 35.33
N GLU A 750 51.43 21.03 34.79
CA GLU A 750 52.61 20.38 35.40
C GLU A 750 52.50 19.19 36.37
N ALA A 751 53.20 18.10 36.09
CA ALA A 751 54.56 17.68 36.50
C ALA A 751 54.82 16.26 35.99
N ALA A 752 55.83 16.06 35.26
CA ALA A 752 57.20 15.58 35.34
C ALA A 752 57.44 14.06 35.60
N GLU A 753 58.38 13.53 34.78
CA GLU A 753 59.29 12.35 34.93
C GLU A 753 58.72 10.97 34.62
N GLY A 754 59.36 10.06 33.90
CA GLY A 754 60.65 10.02 33.23
C GLY A 754 60.82 8.65 32.53
N GLU A 755 61.69 8.63 31.54
CA GLU A 755 62.57 7.54 31.03
C GLU A 755 62.03 6.11 30.78
N GLU A 756 62.38 5.33 29.81
CA GLU A 756 63.47 5.26 28.80
C GLU A 756 63.16 4.15 27.77
N ALA A 757 63.46 4.41 26.51
CA ALA A 757 64.28 3.66 25.53
C ALA A 757 63.89 2.15 25.26
N THR A 758 63.88 1.64 24.09
CA THR A 758 64.71 1.58 22.91
C THR A 758 64.26 0.54 21.91
N LYS A 759 64.42 0.94 20.62
CA LYS A 759 64.90 0.14 19.44
C LYS A 759 64.05 -0.95 18.75
N LYS A 760 63.72 -0.60 17.49
CA LYS A 760 64.09 -1.26 16.19
C LYS A 760 63.94 -2.79 16.07
N THR A 761 63.26 -3.31 15.05
CA THR A 761 63.70 -3.52 13.65
C THR A 761 62.70 -4.37 12.90
N THR A 762 62.39 -3.90 11.67
CA THR A 762 62.27 -4.59 10.37
C THR A 762 61.91 -6.10 10.26
N ARG A 763 60.95 -6.40 9.41
CA ARG A 763 60.96 -7.25 8.21
C ARG A 763 59.86 -8.28 8.05
N LYS A 764 59.09 -8.02 6.98
CA LYS A 764 58.69 -8.93 5.87
C LYS A 764 58.01 -10.29 6.10
N ARG A 765 56.82 -10.34 5.50
CA ARG A 765 56.41 -11.39 4.50
C ARG A 765 55.66 -12.63 4.97
N THR A 766 54.50 -12.77 4.36
CA THR A 766 53.85 -13.91 3.67
C THR A 766 52.76 -14.68 4.40
N THR A 767 51.59 -14.50 3.78
CA THR A 767 50.63 -15.54 3.36
C THR A 767 49.88 -16.37 4.39
N LYS A 768 48.61 -16.32 4.15
CA LYS A 768 47.64 -17.41 4.09
C LYS A 768 46.69 -17.64 5.30
N LYS A 769 45.42 -17.35 4.98
CA LYS A 769 44.28 -18.28 5.05
C LYS A 769 43.63 -18.59 6.40
N ALA A 770 42.34 -18.48 6.27
CA ALA A 770 41.24 -19.14 6.99
C ALA A 770 40.70 -18.35 8.21
N ALA A 771 39.51 -17.83 8.08
CA ALA A 771 38.22 -18.51 8.25
C ALA A 771 37.73 -18.49 9.69
N GLU A 772 36.44 -18.11 9.76
CA GLU A 772 35.53 -18.32 10.88
C GLU A 772 35.69 -17.40 12.08
N ALA A 773 34.63 -16.92 12.68
CA ALA A 773 33.18 -17.05 12.59
C ALA A 773 32.56 -15.93 13.42
N ALA A 774 31.35 -15.66 13.05
CA ALA A 774 30.21 -15.38 13.87
C ALA A 774 30.32 -14.35 15.02
N GLU A 775 29.60 -13.32 14.90
CA GLU A 775 28.41 -13.05 15.74
C GLU A 775 27.45 -12.11 15.03
#